data_b63307e8111a97baf3ad0439224247c6
#
_entry.id   b63307e8111a97baf3ad0439224247c6
#
_cell.length_a   1.000
_cell.length_b   1.000
_cell.length_c   1.000
_cell.angle_alpha   90.00
_cell.angle_beta   90.00
_cell.angle_gamma   90.00
#
_symmetry.space_group_name_H-M   'P 1'
#
loop_
_entity.id
_entity.type
_entity.pdbx_description
1 polymer ?
#
loop_
_entity_poly.entity_id
_entity_poly.type
_entity_poly.pdbx_seq_one_letter_code
_entity_poly.pdbx_strand_id
1 'polypeptide(L)'
;MVRTSRLLTRSLILTLALLELQGASAQEALKPVLGFTPESAARQLELESQYDSHLDADNLEEWMRYIVSKPIYTGSPHNRETAYWMVEQFESWGFEVRIDEYQVLYPTPRIRELELIAPTRYTAQLREPTLAEDETSGIEEDRLPTFNAYSADGDVTGELVYVNYGIPSDYEELERRGISVEGKIVIARYGGSWRGIKPKVAAEHGAIGCILFSDPRDDGYFQGDVYPKGPYRMEHGVQRGAVQDMPLYPGDPLTPFVGATVDAERYTVEEAPTIMKIPVLPISYADALPLLSAMEGPVAPANWRGALPITYHLGPGPARVRLHLEFNWDLTPAYNLIAVMRGSDFPDEWVVRGNHRDGWAMGAADPTSGMVALMEEARAVGELTRTGWRPKRTIVYAGWDAEEPGLLGSTEWAEHHRDELHEKAVLYINTDGNGRGFLSAGGSHTLERVVNQVAKEVEDPQTGVSVWERSRATRAVSGDPSAQREGDLWIAPLGSGSDYTPFLQHLGIGSLNISFGGESGGGSYHSQFDSFDHYTRFGDPGFSYGVTLAKVAGRLTLRFADADVLPLRMENYAETVNRYVTEVVTLADDLRAETVQHNRLVEMDAFRLQADPTQTYNPPMSKDEVPFFNFAPLQNAVARLEDASTGLDRMLGEQLSNGVLSPVRMTEINQILQKIEQAMTDTDGLPGRPWFRHTIYAPGFYTGYGVKTLPGIREAIEQREFHLVEPQMERIAAALDRVTELLRQATGGLVS
;
A
#
# COMPACT_ATOMS: atom_id res chain seq x y z
N MET A 1 20.89 -48.33 -69.84
CA MET A 1 19.44 -48.31 -69.28
C MET A 1 19.40 -48.58 -67.77
N VAL A 2 20.32 -48.08 -66.99
CA VAL A 2 20.33 -48.35 -65.51
C VAL A 2 20.49 -47.04 -64.67
N ARG A 3 20.42 -45.87 -65.28
CA ARG A 3 20.55 -44.56 -64.55
C ARG A 3 19.26 -43.75 -64.39
N THR A 4 18.15 -44.15 -64.96
CA THR A 4 16.89 -43.43 -64.92
C THR A 4 15.89 -43.92 -63.85
N SER A 5 16.08 -45.14 -63.29
CA SER A 5 15.14 -45.67 -62.25
C SER A 5 15.46 -45.26 -60.82
N ARG A 6 16.67 -44.74 -60.52
CA ARG A 6 17.03 -44.27 -59.16
C ARG A 6 16.67 -42.84 -58.88
N LEU A 7 16.33 -42.03 -59.87
CA LEU A 7 15.87 -40.64 -59.65
C LEU A 7 14.37 -40.56 -59.38
N LEU A 8 13.58 -41.45 -59.96
CA LEU A 8 12.10 -41.46 -59.70
C LEU A 8 11.73 -42.00 -58.31
N THR A 9 12.52 -42.95 -57.77
CA THR A 9 12.25 -43.47 -56.39
C THR A 9 12.70 -42.50 -55.32
N ARG A 10 13.68 -41.64 -55.54
CA ARG A 10 14.07 -40.58 -54.59
C ARG A 10 13.12 -39.40 -54.57
N SER A 11 12.48 -39.05 -55.66
CA SER A 11 11.45 -38.00 -55.72
C SER A 11 10.15 -38.42 -55.05
N LEU A 12 9.76 -39.70 -55.14
CA LEU A 12 8.53 -40.18 -54.50
C LEU A 12 8.67 -40.33 -52.97
N ILE A 13 9.86 -40.68 -52.47
CA ILE A 13 10.14 -40.74 -51.02
C ILE A 13 10.27 -39.35 -50.43
N LEU A 14 10.79 -38.35 -51.14
CA LEU A 14 10.84 -36.96 -50.68
C LEU A 14 9.44 -36.30 -50.67
N THR A 15 8.55 -36.68 -51.57
CA THR A 15 7.19 -36.13 -51.64
C THR A 15 6.29 -36.76 -50.59
N LEU A 16 6.45 -38.04 -50.21
CA LEU A 16 5.74 -38.61 -49.06
C LEU A 16 6.26 -38.09 -47.70
N ALA A 17 7.58 -37.86 -47.55
CA ALA A 17 8.15 -37.25 -46.34
C ALA A 17 7.77 -35.80 -46.19
N LEU A 18 7.51 -35.04 -47.26
CA LEU A 18 6.99 -33.67 -47.22
C LEU A 18 5.47 -33.61 -46.99
N LEU A 19 4.71 -34.65 -47.31
CA LEU A 19 3.30 -34.75 -47.01
C LEU A 19 3.05 -35.24 -45.56
N GLU A 20 3.94 -36.00 -44.96
CA GLU A 20 3.87 -36.33 -43.52
C GLU A 20 4.39 -35.20 -42.64
N LEU A 21 5.23 -34.27 -43.14
CA LEU A 21 5.66 -33.07 -42.43
C LEU A 21 4.66 -31.89 -42.50
N GLN A 22 3.65 -31.96 -43.40
CA GLN A 22 2.54 -31.00 -43.44
C GLN A 22 1.31 -31.45 -42.68
N GLY A 23 1.30 -32.64 -42.09
CA GLY A 23 0.23 -33.19 -41.26
C GLY A 23 0.49 -33.08 -39.74
N ALA A 24 1.70 -32.72 -39.35
CA ALA A 24 1.98 -32.31 -37.97
C ALA A 24 1.92 -30.77 -37.92
N SER A 25 0.72 -30.20 -38.04
CA SER A 25 0.47 -28.94 -37.35
C SER A 25 0.77 -29.26 -35.88
N ALA A 26 1.90 -28.80 -35.39
CA ALA A 26 2.11 -28.72 -33.94
C ALA A 26 0.85 -28.03 -33.39
N GLN A 27 -0.03 -28.77 -32.78
CA GLN A 27 -1.06 -28.22 -31.96
C GLN A 27 -0.27 -27.44 -30.91
N GLU A 28 -0.15 -26.14 -31.10
CA GLU A 28 0.51 -25.25 -30.14
C GLU A 28 -0.10 -25.64 -28.80
N ALA A 29 0.73 -26.19 -27.90
CA ALA A 29 0.23 -26.65 -26.62
C ALA A 29 -0.44 -25.44 -25.97
N LEU A 30 -1.77 -25.52 -25.78
CA LEU A 30 -2.56 -24.43 -25.21
C LEU A 30 -1.85 -23.98 -23.91
N LYS A 31 -1.51 -22.70 -23.85
CA LYS A 31 -0.84 -22.12 -22.69
C LYS A 31 -1.78 -22.23 -21.49
N PRO A 32 -1.36 -22.91 -20.40
CA PRO A 32 -2.25 -23.10 -19.25
C PRO A 32 -2.47 -21.75 -18.55
N VAL A 33 -3.74 -21.45 -18.24
CA VAL A 33 -4.14 -20.32 -17.42
C VAL A 33 -4.60 -20.83 -16.07
N LEU A 34 -4.08 -20.25 -15.00
CA LEU A 34 -4.38 -20.69 -13.64
C LEU A 34 -5.88 -20.53 -13.35
N GLY A 35 -6.52 -21.58 -12.82
CA GLY A 35 -7.94 -21.59 -12.51
C GLY A 35 -8.86 -21.97 -13.69
N PHE A 36 -8.31 -22.28 -14.87
CA PHE A 36 -9.06 -22.58 -16.07
C PHE A 36 -8.80 -24.00 -16.60
N THR A 37 -9.84 -24.62 -17.14
CA THR A 37 -9.69 -25.81 -17.99
C THR A 37 -9.02 -25.42 -19.33
N PRO A 38 -8.45 -26.35 -20.10
CA PRO A 38 -7.81 -26.02 -21.39
C PRO A 38 -8.75 -25.28 -22.36
N GLU A 39 -10.03 -25.64 -22.37
CA GLU A 39 -11.04 -25.01 -23.24
C GLU A 39 -11.38 -23.58 -22.77
N SER A 40 -11.62 -23.37 -21.48
CA SER A 40 -11.91 -22.04 -20.93
C SER A 40 -10.68 -21.14 -20.95
N ALA A 41 -9.46 -21.67 -20.79
CA ALA A 41 -8.20 -20.94 -20.91
C ALA A 41 -8.04 -20.31 -22.32
N ALA A 42 -8.35 -21.06 -23.37
CA ALA A 42 -8.28 -20.54 -24.74
C ALA A 42 -9.25 -19.35 -24.95
N ARG A 43 -10.48 -19.47 -24.43
CA ARG A 43 -11.46 -18.38 -24.48
C ARG A 43 -11.03 -17.18 -23.65
N GLN A 44 -10.43 -17.42 -22.50
CA GLN A 44 -9.91 -16.35 -21.64
C GLN A 44 -8.78 -15.55 -22.31
N LEU A 45 -7.82 -16.23 -22.94
CA LEU A 45 -6.73 -15.53 -23.64
C LEU A 45 -7.21 -14.73 -24.85
N GLU A 46 -8.23 -15.24 -25.57
CA GLU A 46 -8.90 -14.49 -26.65
C GLU A 46 -9.60 -13.25 -26.09
N LEU A 47 -10.32 -13.40 -24.98
CA LEU A 47 -10.99 -12.29 -24.29
C LEU A 47 -10.01 -11.22 -23.83
N GLU A 48 -8.88 -11.62 -23.22
CA GLU A 48 -7.83 -10.71 -22.79
C GLU A 48 -7.19 -9.97 -23.98
N SER A 49 -7.03 -10.64 -25.11
CA SER A 49 -6.53 -9.99 -26.34
C SER A 49 -7.51 -8.96 -26.88
N GLN A 50 -8.82 -9.25 -26.86
CA GLN A 50 -9.86 -8.30 -27.24
C GLN A 50 -9.91 -7.12 -26.26
N TYR A 51 -9.87 -7.38 -24.96
CA TYR A 51 -9.78 -6.37 -23.91
C TYR A 51 -8.61 -5.41 -24.14
N ASP A 52 -7.40 -5.93 -24.33
CA ASP A 52 -6.19 -5.12 -24.55
C ASP A 52 -6.33 -4.20 -25.78
N SER A 53 -7.05 -4.64 -26.83
CA SER A 53 -7.24 -3.85 -28.05
C SER A 53 -8.16 -2.64 -27.88
N HIS A 54 -8.90 -2.58 -26.77
CA HIS A 54 -9.79 -1.46 -26.45
C HIS A 54 -9.09 -0.38 -25.62
N LEU A 55 -7.90 -0.63 -25.03
CA LEU A 55 -7.23 0.33 -24.16
C LEU A 55 -6.58 1.46 -24.96
N ASP A 56 -6.82 2.70 -24.54
CA ASP A 56 -6.38 3.92 -25.23
C ASP A 56 -5.81 4.96 -24.25
N ALA A 57 -4.57 5.36 -24.48
CA ALA A 57 -3.88 6.36 -23.64
C ALA A 57 -4.48 7.75 -23.71
N ASP A 58 -5.10 8.10 -24.85
CA ASP A 58 -5.71 9.43 -25.04
C ASP A 58 -6.88 9.65 -24.06
N ASN A 59 -7.63 8.58 -23.73
CA ASN A 59 -8.69 8.65 -22.72
C ASN A 59 -8.12 9.00 -21.33
N LEU A 60 -7.00 8.35 -20.93
CA LEU A 60 -6.39 8.60 -19.62
C LEU A 60 -5.94 10.06 -19.51
N GLU A 61 -5.34 10.60 -20.58
CA GLU A 61 -4.88 11.99 -20.62
C GLU A 61 -6.07 12.97 -20.52
N GLU A 62 -7.12 12.76 -21.30
CA GLU A 62 -8.31 13.61 -21.31
C GLU A 62 -8.99 13.63 -19.94
N TRP A 63 -9.20 12.46 -19.34
CA TRP A 63 -9.86 12.35 -18.03
C TRP A 63 -9.02 12.91 -16.90
N MET A 64 -7.72 12.63 -16.87
CA MET A 64 -6.83 13.24 -15.86
C MET A 64 -6.85 14.77 -15.99
N ARG A 65 -6.73 15.32 -17.19
CA ARG A 65 -6.78 16.76 -17.42
C ARG A 65 -8.04 17.40 -16.86
N TYR A 66 -9.18 16.74 -16.98
CA TYR A 66 -10.45 17.21 -16.43
C TYR A 66 -10.47 17.10 -14.89
N ILE A 67 -10.16 15.93 -14.35
CA ILE A 67 -10.23 15.64 -12.91
C ILE A 67 -9.33 16.60 -12.12
N VAL A 68 -8.08 16.78 -12.54
CA VAL A 68 -7.10 17.59 -11.81
C VAL A 68 -7.06 19.06 -12.27
N SER A 69 -8.11 19.53 -12.95
CA SER A 69 -8.21 20.93 -13.38
C SER A 69 -8.46 21.90 -12.23
N LYS A 70 -8.95 21.39 -11.10
CA LYS A 70 -9.18 22.10 -9.84
C LYS A 70 -8.90 21.17 -8.66
N PRO A 71 -8.80 21.71 -7.41
CA PRO A 71 -8.57 20.88 -6.23
C PRO A 71 -9.66 19.83 -6.02
N ILE A 72 -9.24 18.58 -5.76
CA ILE A 72 -10.13 17.42 -5.55
C ILE A 72 -10.08 16.86 -4.11
N TYR A 73 -9.74 17.69 -3.11
CA TYR A 73 -9.80 17.24 -1.72
C TYR A 73 -11.24 16.95 -1.29
N THR A 74 -11.40 16.03 -0.34
CA THR A 74 -12.70 15.64 0.23
C THR A 74 -13.53 16.86 0.67
N GLY A 75 -14.74 16.98 0.14
CA GLY A 75 -15.64 18.11 0.42
C GLY A 75 -15.42 19.32 -0.49
N SER A 76 -14.42 19.34 -1.39
CA SER A 76 -14.33 20.41 -2.38
C SER A 76 -15.47 20.33 -3.39
N PRO A 77 -15.93 21.47 -3.95
CA PRO A 77 -16.98 21.47 -4.96
C PRO A 77 -16.62 20.60 -6.17
N HIS A 78 -15.36 20.64 -6.62
CA HIS A 78 -14.92 19.90 -7.79
C HIS A 78 -14.77 18.39 -7.50
N ASN A 79 -14.43 17.99 -6.29
CA ASN A 79 -14.45 16.59 -5.87
C ASN A 79 -15.85 15.99 -6.02
N ARG A 80 -16.89 16.72 -5.61
CA ARG A 80 -18.28 16.32 -5.81
C ARG A 80 -18.66 16.29 -7.29
N GLU A 81 -18.29 17.32 -8.05
CA GLU A 81 -18.56 17.41 -9.48
C GLU A 81 -17.97 16.23 -10.25
N THR A 82 -16.71 15.88 -9.97
CA THR A 82 -16.04 14.73 -10.61
C THR A 82 -16.67 13.40 -10.22
N ALA A 83 -17.18 13.23 -8.99
CA ALA A 83 -17.90 12.02 -8.61
C ALA A 83 -19.13 11.78 -9.49
N TYR A 84 -19.96 12.79 -9.70
CA TYR A 84 -21.16 12.67 -10.54
C TYR A 84 -20.81 12.57 -12.04
N TRP A 85 -19.75 13.25 -12.49
CA TRP A 85 -19.25 13.06 -13.84
C TRP A 85 -18.76 11.62 -14.06
N MET A 86 -18.07 11.01 -13.12
CA MET A 86 -17.68 9.60 -13.19
C MET A 86 -18.91 8.68 -13.23
N VAL A 87 -19.98 8.97 -12.49
CA VAL A 87 -21.25 8.23 -12.58
C VAL A 87 -21.73 8.18 -14.04
N GLU A 88 -21.80 9.33 -14.73
CA GLU A 88 -22.22 9.42 -16.12
C GLU A 88 -21.32 8.58 -17.06
N GLN A 89 -20.00 8.57 -16.80
CA GLN A 89 -19.06 7.77 -17.59
C GLN A 89 -19.34 6.27 -17.40
N PHE A 90 -19.39 5.77 -16.19
CA PHE A 90 -19.61 4.35 -15.90
C PHE A 90 -21.01 3.88 -16.38
N GLU A 91 -22.06 4.68 -16.22
CA GLU A 91 -23.38 4.38 -16.79
C GLU A 91 -23.33 4.25 -18.32
N SER A 92 -22.57 5.12 -19.01
CA SER A 92 -22.39 5.08 -20.45
C SER A 92 -21.70 3.80 -20.94
N TRP A 93 -20.87 3.19 -20.09
CA TRP A 93 -20.20 1.92 -20.35
C TRP A 93 -21.03 0.69 -19.97
N GLY A 94 -22.24 0.90 -19.41
CA GLY A 94 -23.20 -0.17 -19.14
C GLY A 94 -23.18 -0.73 -17.72
N PHE A 95 -22.61 -0.02 -16.76
CA PHE A 95 -22.66 -0.37 -15.34
C PHE A 95 -23.92 0.16 -14.66
N GLU A 96 -24.38 -0.55 -13.62
CA GLU A 96 -25.33 -0.01 -12.65
C GLU A 96 -24.52 0.81 -11.64
N VAL A 97 -24.77 2.14 -11.54
CA VAL A 97 -23.93 3.03 -10.72
C VAL A 97 -24.75 3.69 -9.62
N ARG A 98 -24.11 3.85 -8.45
CA ARG A 98 -24.64 4.64 -7.33
C ARG A 98 -23.52 5.38 -6.62
N ILE A 99 -23.88 6.42 -5.86
CA ILE A 99 -23.02 7.05 -4.88
C ILE A 99 -23.47 6.59 -3.49
N ASP A 100 -22.54 6.01 -2.74
CA ASP A 100 -22.73 5.73 -1.31
C ASP A 100 -22.09 6.88 -0.52
N GLU A 101 -22.91 7.65 0.24
CA GLU A 101 -22.49 8.84 0.96
C GLU A 101 -22.28 8.53 2.43
N TYR A 102 -21.14 8.99 2.99
CA TYR A 102 -20.78 8.91 4.40
C TYR A 102 -20.52 10.30 4.96
N GLN A 103 -20.80 10.51 6.24
CA GLN A 103 -20.57 11.77 6.94
C GLN A 103 -19.35 11.62 7.85
N VAL A 104 -18.18 12.01 7.38
CA VAL A 104 -16.89 11.74 8.02
C VAL A 104 -16.32 13.01 8.67
N LEU A 105 -15.58 12.86 9.75
CA LEU A 105 -14.85 13.97 10.35
C LEU A 105 -13.65 14.33 9.47
N TYR A 106 -13.64 15.54 8.91
CA TYR A 106 -12.50 16.05 8.17
C TYR A 106 -12.11 17.45 8.65
N PRO A 107 -11.17 17.56 9.61
CA PRO A 107 -10.77 18.86 10.14
C PRO A 107 -9.98 19.66 9.11
N THR A 108 -10.45 20.88 8.84
CA THR A 108 -9.80 21.85 7.95
C THR A 108 -9.19 23.01 8.72
N PRO A 109 -8.04 23.56 8.33
CA PRO A 109 -7.32 24.55 9.12
C PRO A 109 -8.01 25.93 9.08
N ARG A 110 -8.18 26.53 10.26
CA ARG A 110 -8.67 27.89 10.46
C ARG A 110 -7.55 28.88 10.76
N ILE A 111 -6.63 28.52 11.67
CA ILE A 111 -5.44 29.31 12.01
C ILE A 111 -4.21 28.39 11.85
N ARG A 112 -3.17 28.95 11.22
CA ARG A 112 -1.86 28.33 11.08
C ARG A 112 -0.80 29.41 11.21
N GLU A 113 -0.14 29.46 12.35
CA GLU A 113 0.94 30.41 12.61
C GLU A 113 2.15 29.67 13.18
N LEU A 114 3.30 29.94 12.62
CA LEU A 114 4.60 29.45 13.11
C LEU A 114 5.59 30.61 13.13
N GLU A 115 6.09 30.93 14.32
CA GLU A 115 7.03 32.02 14.51
C GLU A 115 8.29 31.56 15.27
N LEU A 116 9.46 31.80 14.74
CA LEU A 116 10.70 31.83 15.51
C LEU A 116 10.72 33.16 16.26
N ILE A 117 10.70 33.12 17.59
CA ILE A 117 10.65 34.31 18.45
C ILE A 117 12.00 34.68 19.06
N ALA A 118 12.93 33.74 19.10
CA ALA A 118 14.32 33.92 19.54
C ALA A 118 15.23 32.89 18.85
N PRO A 119 16.53 33.20 18.65
CA PRO A 119 17.24 34.45 18.94
C PRO A 119 16.96 35.59 17.96
N THR A 120 16.45 35.25 16.79
CA THR A 120 16.00 36.17 15.75
C THR A 120 14.52 35.99 15.49
N ARG A 121 13.84 37.01 14.98
CA ARG A 121 12.43 36.86 14.59
C ARG A 121 12.30 36.39 13.17
N TYR A 122 11.48 35.36 12.93
CA TYR A 122 11.10 34.89 11.62
C TYR A 122 9.66 34.35 11.69
N THR A 123 8.82 34.73 10.75
CA THR A 123 7.48 34.18 10.58
C THR A 123 7.48 33.28 9.36
N ALA A 124 7.09 32.02 9.51
CA ALA A 124 7.04 31.04 8.43
C ALA A 124 6.02 31.49 7.36
N GLN A 125 6.36 31.27 6.09
CA GLN A 125 5.49 31.70 4.98
C GLN A 125 4.28 30.78 4.82
N LEU A 126 4.44 29.49 5.10
CA LEU A 126 3.40 28.47 5.03
C LEU A 126 2.61 28.48 3.70
N ARG A 127 3.29 28.80 2.62
CA ARG A 127 2.70 28.98 1.29
C ARG A 127 3.60 28.39 0.22
N GLU A 128 2.97 27.68 -0.70
CA GLU A 128 3.59 27.23 -1.95
C GLU A 128 3.36 28.29 -3.03
N PRO A 129 4.39 28.67 -3.83
CA PRO A 129 4.27 29.74 -4.83
C PRO A 129 3.55 29.28 -6.10
N THR A 130 3.00 30.22 -6.82
CA THR A 130 2.56 30.02 -8.21
C THR A 130 3.77 29.91 -9.13
N LEU A 131 3.76 28.93 -10.03
CA LEU A 131 4.78 28.71 -11.05
C LEU A 131 4.21 29.01 -12.44
N ALA A 132 4.97 29.73 -13.26
CA ALA A 132 4.53 30.10 -14.60
C ALA A 132 4.41 28.88 -15.54
N GLU A 133 5.14 27.83 -15.26
CA GLU A 133 5.18 26.58 -16.02
C GLU A 133 4.04 25.63 -15.65
N ASP A 134 3.33 25.88 -14.54
CA ASP A 134 2.26 25.04 -14.01
C ASP A 134 1.01 25.90 -13.75
N GLU A 135 0.05 25.86 -14.68
CA GLU A 135 -1.16 26.69 -14.64
C GLU A 135 -2.00 26.42 -13.39
N THR A 136 -2.04 25.16 -12.92
CA THR A 136 -2.85 24.77 -11.76
C THR A 136 -2.26 25.28 -10.45
N SER A 137 -0.96 25.53 -10.39
CA SER A 137 -0.30 26.10 -9.22
C SER A 137 -0.80 27.51 -8.85
N GLY A 138 -1.41 28.21 -9.79
CA GLY A 138 -2.03 29.54 -9.62
C GLY A 138 -3.46 29.52 -9.11
N ILE A 139 -4.12 28.37 -9.03
CA ILE A 139 -5.50 28.26 -8.57
C ILE A 139 -5.54 28.44 -7.05
N GLU A 140 -6.16 29.55 -6.60
CA GLU A 140 -6.35 29.82 -5.16
C GLU A 140 -7.78 29.50 -4.70
N GLU A 141 -8.74 29.47 -5.63
CA GLU A 141 -10.14 29.13 -5.33
C GLU A 141 -10.25 27.67 -4.89
N ASP A 142 -10.95 27.44 -3.80
CA ASP A 142 -11.19 26.11 -3.19
C ASP A 142 -9.90 25.30 -2.85
N ARG A 143 -8.74 25.95 -2.76
CA ARG A 143 -7.50 25.28 -2.36
C ARG A 143 -7.30 25.32 -0.85
N LEU A 144 -7.17 24.15 -0.23
CA LEU A 144 -6.73 24.07 1.16
C LEU A 144 -5.24 24.44 1.30
N PRO A 145 -4.88 25.19 2.34
CA PRO A 145 -3.49 25.49 2.64
C PRO A 145 -2.71 24.24 3.07
N THR A 146 -1.42 24.40 3.36
CA THR A 146 -0.58 23.30 3.88
C THR A 146 -0.91 23.02 5.35
N PHE A 147 -1.25 21.79 5.69
CA PHE A 147 -1.61 21.38 7.07
C PHE A 147 -1.49 19.86 7.25
N ASN A 148 -1.58 19.41 8.51
CA ASN A 148 -1.79 18.00 8.83
C ASN A 148 -3.20 17.84 9.42
N ALA A 149 -4.04 17.03 8.77
CA ALA A 149 -5.36 16.69 9.28
C ALA A 149 -5.23 15.88 10.59
N TYR A 150 -6.18 16.09 11.51
CA TYR A 150 -6.21 15.49 12.86
C TYR A 150 -5.07 15.91 13.79
N SER A 151 -4.39 16.99 13.48
CA SER A 151 -3.56 17.71 14.44
C SER A 151 -4.46 18.30 15.54
N ALA A 152 -4.01 18.34 16.78
CA ALA A 152 -4.72 19.07 17.81
C ALA A 152 -4.72 20.58 17.56
N ASP A 153 -5.76 21.27 18.04
CA ASP A 153 -5.71 22.72 18.27
C ASP A 153 -4.69 23.05 19.37
N GLY A 154 -4.06 24.23 19.28
CA GLY A 154 -3.18 24.68 20.34
C GLY A 154 -2.40 25.93 19.98
N ASP A 155 -2.07 26.74 21.01
CA ASP A 155 -1.15 27.88 20.95
C ASP A 155 -0.03 27.64 21.96
N VAL A 156 1.07 27.07 21.48
CA VAL A 156 2.18 26.62 22.31
C VAL A 156 3.46 27.36 21.97
N THR A 157 4.29 27.61 23.00
CA THR A 157 5.59 28.25 22.85
C THR A 157 6.63 27.44 23.59
N GLY A 158 7.71 27.03 22.92
CA GLY A 158 8.75 26.22 23.52
C GLY A 158 10.11 26.37 22.84
N GLU A 159 11.14 25.82 23.47
CA GLU A 159 12.44 25.58 22.85
C GLU A 159 12.31 24.54 21.77
N LEU A 160 13.11 24.66 20.72
CA LEU A 160 13.10 23.73 19.60
C LEU A 160 14.13 22.61 19.78
N VAL A 161 13.71 21.35 19.52
CA VAL A 161 14.59 20.17 19.52
C VAL A 161 14.45 19.44 18.19
N TYR A 162 15.58 19.15 17.54
CA TYR A 162 15.63 18.36 16.31
C TYR A 162 15.69 16.87 16.65
N VAL A 163 14.73 16.11 16.16
CA VAL A 163 14.51 14.70 16.51
C VAL A 163 14.67 13.75 15.32
N ASN A 164 15.45 14.14 14.29
CA ASN A 164 15.66 13.33 13.07
C ASN A 164 14.34 12.92 12.42
N TYR A 165 14.04 11.62 12.34
CA TYR A 165 12.77 11.10 11.83
C TYR A 165 11.67 10.99 12.90
N GLY A 166 11.99 11.24 14.18
CA GLY A 166 11.02 11.18 15.28
C GLY A 166 10.47 9.78 15.55
N ILE A 167 11.26 8.76 15.33
CA ILE A 167 10.94 7.36 15.65
C ILE A 167 11.49 6.99 17.04
N PRO A 168 11.01 5.91 17.70
CA PRO A 168 11.45 5.57 19.06
C PRO A 168 12.95 5.56 19.30
N SER A 169 13.73 4.99 18.38
CA SER A 169 15.20 4.96 18.48
C SER A 169 15.87 6.33 18.44
N ASP A 170 15.24 7.33 17.84
CA ASP A 170 15.75 8.69 17.83
C ASP A 170 15.64 9.33 19.23
N TYR A 171 14.57 9.05 19.96
CA TYR A 171 14.39 9.52 21.33
C TYR A 171 15.34 8.83 22.30
N GLU A 172 15.63 7.52 22.12
CA GLU A 172 16.69 6.84 22.87
C GLU A 172 18.06 7.53 22.68
N GLU A 173 18.39 7.95 21.45
CA GLU A 173 19.64 8.65 21.16
C GLU A 173 19.70 10.04 21.83
N LEU A 174 18.57 10.76 21.89
CA LEU A 174 18.47 12.04 22.62
C LEU A 174 18.65 11.83 24.14
N GLU A 175 18.02 10.81 24.73
CA GLU A 175 18.16 10.46 26.15
C GLU A 175 19.61 10.15 26.49
N ARG A 176 20.34 9.40 25.65
CA ARG A 176 21.78 9.13 25.82
C ARG A 176 22.59 10.42 25.87
N ARG A 177 22.17 11.47 25.18
CA ARG A 177 22.82 12.79 25.17
C ARG A 177 22.30 13.73 26.26
N GLY A 178 21.40 13.26 27.12
CA GLY A 178 20.81 14.05 28.19
C GLY A 178 19.83 15.12 27.66
N ILE A 179 19.26 14.93 26.48
CA ILE A 179 18.31 15.87 25.85
C ILE A 179 16.89 15.34 26.05
N SER A 180 16.06 16.09 26.78
CA SER A 180 14.63 15.84 26.95
C SER A 180 13.83 16.74 26.04
N VAL A 181 12.73 16.19 25.49
CA VAL A 181 11.74 16.96 24.70
C VAL A 181 10.52 17.38 25.53
N GLU A 182 10.46 17.01 26.81
CA GLU A 182 9.36 17.37 27.71
C GLU A 182 9.17 18.89 27.77
N GLY A 183 7.95 19.35 27.51
CA GLY A 183 7.60 20.76 27.47
C GLY A 183 8.20 21.56 26.31
N LYS A 184 8.76 20.89 25.29
CA LYS A 184 9.40 21.52 24.12
C LYS A 184 8.62 21.24 22.83
N ILE A 185 8.97 21.95 21.78
CA ILE A 185 8.48 21.70 20.44
C ILE A 185 9.55 20.92 19.68
N VAL A 186 9.16 19.82 19.03
CA VAL A 186 10.07 19.03 18.22
C VAL A 186 9.96 19.43 16.74
N ILE A 187 11.10 19.32 16.01
CA ILE A 187 11.11 19.38 14.55
C ILE A 187 11.69 18.08 14.01
N ALA A 188 10.89 17.40 13.17
CA ALA A 188 11.24 16.12 12.57
C ALA A 188 11.18 16.20 11.04
N ARG A 189 12.03 15.44 10.35
CA ARG A 189 11.94 15.30 8.90
C ARG A 189 11.05 14.12 8.52
N TYR A 190 10.41 14.20 7.36
CA TYR A 190 9.71 13.07 6.75
C TYR A 190 10.68 11.92 6.44
N GLY A 191 10.18 10.69 6.38
CA GLY A 191 10.97 9.48 6.20
C GLY A 191 11.13 8.67 7.50
N GLY A 192 11.72 7.49 7.40
CA GLY A 192 11.95 6.57 8.53
C GLY A 192 10.70 5.86 9.07
N SER A 193 9.54 6.48 9.01
CA SER A 193 8.23 5.94 9.37
C SER A 193 7.12 6.76 8.72
N TRP A 194 5.87 6.29 8.81
CA TRP A 194 4.72 7.11 8.48
C TRP A 194 4.63 8.38 9.34
N ARG A 195 4.07 9.47 8.77
CA ARG A 195 4.11 10.81 9.37
C ARG A 195 3.45 10.90 10.75
N GLY A 196 2.36 10.17 10.98
CA GLY A 196 1.64 10.17 12.26
C GLY A 196 2.42 9.56 13.44
N ILE A 197 3.41 8.71 13.18
CA ILE A 197 4.28 8.17 14.24
C ILE A 197 5.11 9.28 14.90
N LYS A 198 5.51 10.29 14.15
CA LYS A 198 6.39 11.37 14.66
C LYS A 198 5.74 12.18 15.77
N PRO A 199 4.53 12.75 15.60
CA PRO A 199 3.85 13.44 16.70
C PRO A 199 3.35 12.49 17.80
N LYS A 200 2.99 11.23 17.48
CA LYS A 200 2.64 10.21 18.48
C LYS A 200 3.78 10.01 19.47
N VAL A 201 4.97 9.64 18.96
CA VAL A 201 6.15 9.41 19.82
C VAL A 201 6.59 10.69 20.50
N ALA A 202 6.52 11.85 19.85
CA ALA A 202 6.78 13.15 20.47
C ALA A 202 5.88 13.41 21.69
N ALA A 203 4.58 13.17 21.56
CA ALA A 203 3.61 13.32 22.63
C ALA A 203 3.86 12.32 23.79
N GLU A 204 4.20 11.06 23.47
CA GLU A 204 4.58 10.03 24.45
C GLU A 204 5.79 10.47 25.31
N HIS A 205 6.73 11.24 24.72
CA HIS A 205 7.89 11.82 25.42
C HIS A 205 7.64 13.22 26.00
N GLY A 206 6.38 13.71 26.04
CA GLY A 206 6.00 14.96 26.67
C GLY A 206 6.25 16.24 25.86
N ALA A 207 6.50 16.14 24.54
CA ALA A 207 6.55 17.30 23.68
C ALA A 207 5.19 17.99 23.60
N ILE A 208 5.18 19.33 23.44
CA ILE A 208 3.96 20.15 23.38
C ILE A 208 3.57 20.56 21.96
N GLY A 209 4.37 20.23 20.94
CA GLY A 209 4.11 20.49 19.55
C GLY A 209 5.12 19.78 18.65
N CYS A 210 4.73 19.55 17.39
CA CYS A 210 5.56 18.87 16.39
C CYS A 210 5.52 19.62 15.06
N ILE A 211 6.71 19.87 14.49
CA ILE A 211 6.87 20.48 13.17
C ILE A 211 7.46 19.41 12.26
N LEU A 212 6.87 19.21 11.07
CA LEU A 212 7.33 18.25 10.08
C LEU A 212 7.87 18.97 8.84
N PHE A 213 8.96 18.49 8.26
CA PHE A 213 9.49 19.05 7.01
C PHE A 213 10.11 17.96 6.13
N SER A 214 10.07 18.16 4.81
CA SER A 214 10.83 17.35 3.86
C SER A 214 12.24 17.90 3.77
N ASP A 215 13.25 17.13 4.18
CA ASP A 215 14.64 17.54 3.99
C ASP A 215 15.04 17.34 2.52
N PRO A 216 15.75 18.31 1.89
CA PRO A 216 16.14 18.20 0.49
C PRO A 216 17.07 17.00 0.19
N ARG A 217 17.63 16.34 1.21
CA ARG A 217 18.33 15.07 1.08
C ARG A 217 17.42 13.94 0.64
N ASP A 218 16.18 13.93 1.11
CA ASP A 218 15.26 12.81 0.96
C ASP A 218 14.45 12.91 -0.36
N ASP A 219 13.92 14.10 -0.70
CA ASP A 219 13.09 14.29 -1.90
C ASP A 219 13.33 15.61 -2.67
N GLY A 220 14.37 16.38 -2.33
CA GLY A 220 14.69 17.67 -2.92
C GLY A 220 15.95 17.70 -3.81
N TYR A 221 16.62 18.84 -3.85
CA TYR A 221 17.76 19.12 -4.78
C TYR A 221 18.96 18.17 -4.60
N PHE A 222 19.06 17.45 -3.50
CA PHE A 222 20.14 16.47 -3.33
C PHE A 222 19.92 15.23 -4.21
N GLN A 223 18.67 14.93 -4.56
CA GLN A 223 18.31 13.83 -5.42
C GLN A 223 18.41 14.18 -6.91
N GLY A 224 18.19 15.46 -7.27
CA GLY A 224 18.24 15.92 -8.65
C GLY A 224 17.61 17.29 -8.85
N ASP A 225 17.36 17.67 -10.10
CA ASP A 225 16.73 18.93 -10.42
C ASP A 225 15.32 19.03 -9.82
N VAL A 226 15.02 20.13 -9.15
CA VAL A 226 13.72 20.36 -8.51
C VAL A 226 12.71 20.95 -9.50
N TYR A 227 11.44 20.79 -9.18
CA TYR A 227 10.33 21.34 -9.96
C TYR A 227 10.40 22.88 -10.03
N PRO A 228 10.13 23.52 -11.19
CA PRO A 228 9.59 22.93 -12.43
C PRO A 228 10.65 22.39 -13.41
N LYS A 229 11.94 22.46 -13.10
CA LYS A 229 13.00 21.98 -14.01
C LYS A 229 13.11 20.44 -14.02
N GLY A 230 12.95 19.81 -12.88
CA GLY A 230 12.97 18.37 -12.68
C GLY A 230 11.86 17.90 -11.72
N PRO A 231 11.82 16.61 -11.35
CA PRO A 231 10.70 16.05 -10.63
C PRO A 231 10.75 16.24 -9.11
N TYR A 232 11.89 16.69 -8.54
CA TYR A 232 12.07 16.72 -7.10
C TYR A 232 11.47 17.94 -6.44
N ARG A 233 11.24 17.87 -5.13
CA ARG A 233 10.58 18.89 -4.31
C ARG A 233 11.36 20.21 -4.33
N MET A 234 10.69 21.27 -4.74
CA MET A 234 11.23 22.62 -4.66
C MET A 234 11.23 23.15 -3.22
N GLU A 235 11.97 24.23 -2.98
CA GLU A 235 12.22 24.77 -1.63
C GLU A 235 10.95 25.14 -0.82
N HIS A 236 9.87 25.52 -1.50
CA HIS A 236 8.60 25.87 -0.87
C HIS A 236 7.54 24.77 -0.95
N GLY A 237 7.83 23.65 -1.58
CA GLY A 237 6.90 22.50 -1.65
C GLY A 237 6.69 21.87 -0.27
N VAL A 238 5.45 21.60 0.09
CA VAL A 238 5.07 21.07 1.40
C VAL A 238 4.29 19.76 1.25
N GLN A 239 4.69 18.74 1.99
CA GLN A 239 3.93 17.50 2.08
C GLN A 239 2.81 17.67 3.11
N ARG A 240 1.55 17.73 2.66
CA ARG A 240 0.36 17.63 3.50
C ARG A 240 0.21 16.21 4.05
N GLY A 241 -0.85 15.92 4.77
CA GLY A 241 -1.22 14.56 5.13
C GLY A 241 -1.90 14.46 6.49
N ALA A 242 -2.64 13.37 6.71
CA ALA A 242 -3.21 13.05 8.01
C ALA A 242 -2.13 12.60 8.99
N VAL A 243 -2.36 12.86 10.28
CA VAL A 243 -1.49 12.41 11.38
C VAL A 243 -2.26 11.61 12.44
N GLN A 244 -3.54 11.28 12.19
CA GLN A 244 -4.28 10.41 13.11
C GLN A 244 -3.53 9.10 13.38
N ASP A 245 -3.70 8.49 14.54
CA ASP A 245 -3.04 7.23 14.90
C ASP A 245 -3.69 6.03 14.18
N MET A 246 -3.54 5.96 12.84
CA MET A 246 -4.08 4.87 12.02
C MET A 246 -3.59 3.46 12.43
N PRO A 247 -2.40 3.25 13.03
CA PRO A 247 -2.05 1.96 13.63
C PRO A 247 -3.00 1.45 14.71
N LEU A 248 -3.83 2.31 15.33
CA LEU A 248 -4.93 1.88 16.20
C LEU A 248 -6.14 1.43 15.39
N TYR A 249 -6.62 2.27 14.50
CA TYR A 249 -7.60 2.01 13.45
C TYR A 249 -7.59 3.14 12.40
N PRO A 250 -7.77 2.83 11.10
CA PRO A 250 -8.04 3.82 10.05
C PRO A 250 -9.53 4.16 10.02
N GLY A 251 -9.95 4.96 9.04
CA GLY A 251 -11.33 5.37 8.89
C GLY A 251 -11.68 6.58 9.77
N ASP A 252 -12.95 6.88 9.87
CA ASP A 252 -13.44 8.01 10.63
C ASP A 252 -13.12 7.85 12.14
N PRO A 253 -12.39 8.80 12.75
CA PRO A 253 -12.05 8.73 14.16
C PRO A 253 -13.24 8.57 15.09
N LEU A 254 -14.44 8.98 14.66
CA LEU A 254 -15.64 9.01 15.49
C LEU A 254 -16.51 7.76 15.38
N THR A 255 -16.31 6.92 14.36
CA THR A 255 -17.17 5.75 14.06
C THR A 255 -16.42 4.44 13.89
N PRO A 256 -15.41 4.06 14.71
CA PRO A 256 -14.69 2.82 14.51
C PRO A 256 -15.62 1.59 14.56
N PHE A 257 -15.41 0.62 13.66
CA PHE A 257 -16.17 -0.62 13.50
C PHE A 257 -17.58 -0.51 12.89
N VAL A 258 -18.06 0.72 12.62
CA VAL A 258 -19.38 0.95 12.00
C VAL A 258 -19.24 2.02 10.92
N GLY A 259 -19.95 1.88 9.81
CA GLY A 259 -19.90 2.90 8.75
C GLY A 259 -20.44 4.24 9.23
N ALA A 260 -19.78 5.34 8.86
CA ALA A 260 -20.13 6.73 9.22
C ALA A 260 -21.40 7.22 8.49
N THR A 261 -22.49 6.48 8.60
CA THR A 261 -23.80 6.89 8.06
C THR A 261 -24.36 8.09 8.83
N VAL A 262 -25.39 8.73 8.29
CA VAL A 262 -26.05 9.89 8.95
C VAL A 262 -26.52 9.55 10.36
N ASP A 263 -26.98 8.32 10.59
CA ASP A 263 -27.54 7.85 11.86
C ASP A 263 -26.51 7.12 12.75
N ALA A 264 -25.23 7.08 12.37
CA ALA A 264 -24.19 6.37 13.13
C ALA A 264 -24.00 7.00 14.53
N GLU A 265 -23.83 6.15 15.55
CA GLU A 265 -23.36 6.60 16.86
C GLU A 265 -21.89 7.00 16.75
N ARG A 266 -21.53 8.16 17.31
CA ARG A 266 -20.19 8.74 17.17
C ARG A 266 -19.57 9.03 18.53
N TYR A 267 -18.26 8.82 18.63
CA TYR A 267 -17.45 9.44 19.67
C TYR A 267 -17.48 10.97 19.52
N THR A 268 -17.18 11.66 20.60
CA THR A 268 -16.76 13.07 20.51
C THR A 268 -15.30 13.17 20.05
N VAL A 269 -14.88 14.34 19.60
CA VAL A 269 -13.48 14.58 19.19
C VAL A 269 -12.49 14.29 20.34
N GLU A 270 -12.91 14.61 21.57
CA GLU A 270 -12.10 14.38 22.78
C GLU A 270 -11.96 12.90 23.14
N GLU A 271 -12.98 12.09 22.85
CA GLU A 271 -13.01 10.66 23.12
C GLU A 271 -12.25 9.85 22.07
N ALA A 272 -12.12 10.37 20.84
CA ALA A 272 -11.47 9.67 19.75
C ALA A 272 -9.95 9.46 20.01
N PRO A 273 -9.50 8.21 20.20
CA PRO A 273 -8.11 7.94 20.58
C PRO A 273 -7.10 8.18 19.47
N THR A 274 -7.54 8.17 18.21
CA THR A 274 -6.68 8.34 17.04
C THR A 274 -6.32 9.78 16.72
N ILE A 275 -7.06 10.78 17.29
CA ILE A 275 -6.77 12.20 17.10
C ILE A 275 -5.53 12.58 17.90
N MET A 276 -4.57 13.28 17.27
CA MET A 276 -3.33 13.71 17.91
C MET A 276 -3.57 14.59 19.13
N LYS A 277 -2.68 14.49 20.11
CA LYS A 277 -2.82 15.20 21.40
C LYS A 277 -2.01 16.50 21.45
N ILE A 278 -1.19 16.77 20.46
CA ILE A 278 -0.36 17.98 20.32
C ILE A 278 -0.55 18.61 18.93
N PRO A 279 -0.40 19.93 18.77
CA PRO A 279 -0.43 20.58 17.47
C PRO A 279 0.72 20.11 16.57
N VAL A 280 0.41 19.83 15.29
CA VAL A 280 1.32 19.32 14.27
C VAL A 280 1.22 20.15 12.99
N LEU A 281 2.33 20.64 12.47
CA LEU A 281 2.34 21.47 11.26
C LEU A 281 3.42 21.02 10.28
N PRO A 282 3.06 20.74 8.99
CA PRO A 282 4.03 20.50 7.96
C PRO A 282 4.52 21.84 7.37
N ILE A 283 5.83 21.96 7.14
CA ILE A 283 6.45 23.15 6.55
C ILE A 283 7.39 22.77 5.40
N SER A 284 7.68 23.76 4.56
CA SER A 284 8.71 23.65 3.52
C SER A 284 10.12 23.61 4.12
N TYR A 285 11.10 23.13 3.36
CA TYR A 285 12.49 23.24 3.81
C TYR A 285 13.02 24.69 3.72
N ALA A 286 12.38 25.57 2.96
CA ALA A 286 12.64 27.00 3.02
C ALA A 286 12.25 27.63 4.38
N ASP A 287 11.10 27.22 4.95
CA ASP A 287 10.66 27.62 6.29
C ASP A 287 11.44 26.92 7.41
N ALA A 288 11.87 25.66 7.18
CA ALA A 288 12.67 24.91 8.15
C ALA A 288 14.11 25.46 8.31
N LEU A 289 14.70 26.00 7.24
CA LEU A 289 16.08 26.48 7.24
C LEU A 289 16.34 27.57 8.30
N PRO A 290 15.54 28.66 8.45
CA PRO A 290 15.73 29.65 9.51
C PRO A 290 15.58 29.06 10.92
N LEU A 291 14.66 28.12 11.14
CA LEU A 291 14.44 27.47 12.42
C LEU A 291 15.65 26.63 12.82
N LEU A 292 16.11 25.74 11.93
CA LEU A 292 17.25 24.85 12.16
C LEU A 292 18.58 25.63 12.26
N SER A 293 18.71 26.74 11.50
CA SER A 293 19.88 27.63 11.57
C SER A 293 20.01 28.37 12.91
N ALA A 294 18.89 28.58 13.61
CA ALA A 294 18.85 29.24 14.91
C ALA A 294 19.15 28.29 16.08
N MET A 295 19.22 26.98 15.82
CA MET A 295 19.47 25.98 16.83
C MET A 295 20.95 25.94 17.19
N GLU A 296 21.20 25.65 18.46
CA GLU A 296 22.54 25.42 19.05
C GLU A 296 22.53 24.09 19.83
N GLY A 297 23.53 23.87 20.68
CA GLY A 297 23.70 22.65 21.45
C GLY A 297 24.55 21.60 20.70
N PRO A 298 24.47 20.32 21.06
CA PRO A 298 25.26 19.28 20.42
C PRO A 298 25.01 19.18 18.91
N VAL A 299 26.07 18.93 18.16
CA VAL A 299 25.95 18.64 16.72
C VAL A 299 25.25 17.30 16.54
N ALA A 300 24.28 17.26 15.63
CA ALA A 300 23.53 16.03 15.32
C ALA A 300 24.46 14.92 14.80
N PRO A 301 24.18 13.64 15.09
CA PRO A 301 24.89 12.50 14.52
C PRO A 301 25.00 12.60 13.00
N ALA A 302 26.06 12.04 12.43
CA ALA A 302 26.31 12.17 10.98
C ALA A 302 25.16 11.62 10.10
N ASN A 303 24.54 10.53 10.55
CA ASN A 303 23.38 9.89 9.87
C ASN A 303 22.06 10.67 10.06
N TRP A 304 22.01 11.64 10.98
CA TRP A 304 20.83 12.51 11.18
C TRP A 304 20.89 13.78 10.33
N ARG A 305 22.06 14.11 9.76
CA ARG A 305 22.22 15.34 8.99
C ARG A 305 21.60 15.20 7.63
N GLY A 306 20.77 16.18 7.27
CA GLY A 306 20.17 16.31 5.96
C GLY A 306 21.09 17.01 4.95
N ALA A 307 20.49 17.70 3.98
CA ALA A 307 21.21 18.40 2.92
C ALA A 307 21.04 19.94 2.93
N LEU A 308 20.40 20.50 3.95
CA LEU A 308 20.39 21.97 4.11
C LEU A 308 21.84 22.49 4.34
N PRO A 309 22.17 23.70 3.86
CA PRO A 309 23.52 24.25 3.92
C PRO A 309 23.86 24.81 5.31
N ILE A 310 23.68 23.97 6.37
CA ILE A 310 23.88 24.30 7.77
C ILE A 310 24.58 23.16 8.52
N THR A 311 25.08 23.46 9.70
CA THR A 311 25.37 22.41 10.69
C THR A 311 24.10 22.09 11.45
N TYR A 312 23.65 20.85 11.42
CA TYR A 312 22.47 20.41 12.17
C TYR A 312 22.85 20.27 13.66
N HIS A 313 22.10 20.96 14.52
CA HIS A 313 22.22 20.88 15.97
C HIS A 313 20.98 20.21 16.57
N LEU A 314 21.13 19.51 17.67
CA LEU A 314 20.02 18.83 18.33
C LEU A 314 19.14 19.77 19.18
N GLY A 315 19.71 20.90 19.66
CA GLY A 315 19.06 21.69 20.71
C GLY A 315 19.12 20.99 22.09
N PRO A 316 18.34 21.42 23.08
CA PRO A 316 17.75 22.74 23.12
C PRO A 316 18.81 23.84 23.14
N GLY A 317 18.44 25.02 22.68
CA GLY A 317 19.33 26.17 22.58
C GLY A 317 18.52 27.46 22.61
N PRO A 318 19.02 28.57 22.03
CA PRO A 318 18.31 29.83 22.03
C PRO A 318 17.06 29.82 21.14
N ALA A 319 16.91 28.83 20.23
CA ALA A 319 15.79 28.75 19.32
C ALA A 319 14.49 28.48 20.10
N ARG A 320 13.58 29.45 20.08
CA ARG A 320 12.23 29.34 20.63
C ARG A 320 11.21 29.65 19.55
N VAL A 321 10.20 28.80 19.45
CA VAL A 321 9.14 28.92 18.46
C VAL A 321 7.77 29.00 19.15
N ARG A 322 6.83 29.72 18.52
CA ARG A 322 5.39 29.68 18.82
C ARG A 322 4.71 28.97 17.67
N LEU A 323 3.92 27.98 17.97
CA LEU A 323 3.06 27.23 17.06
C LEU A 323 1.62 27.42 17.49
N HIS A 324 0.80 28.03 16.61
CA HIS A 324 -0.62 28.25 16.88
C HIS A 324 -1.45 27.67 15.74
N LEU A 325 -2.26 26.68 16.07
CA LEU A 325 -3.14 25.98 15.14
C LEU A 325 -4.58 25.96 15.70
N GLU A 326 -5.56 26.21 14.81
CA GLU A 326 -6.99 26.02 15.07
C GLU A 326 -7.64 25.40 13.84
N PHE A 327 -8.54 24.44 14.06
CA PHE A 327 -9.24 23.71 13.00
C PHE A 327 -10.75 23.89 13.09
N ASN A 328 -11.44 23.74 11.96
CA ASN A 328 -12.86 23.46 11.91
C ASN A 328 -13.03 21.94 12.02
N TRP A 329 -13.74 21.49 13.03
CA TRP A 329 -13.99 20.08 13.34
C TRP A 329 -15.39 19.67 12.86
N ASP A 330 -15.66 19.88 11.56
CA ASP A 330 -16.96 19.62 10.97
C ASP A 330 -17.00 18.24 10.29
N LEU A 331 -18.18 17.63 10.26
CA LEU A 331 -18.44 16.47 9.41
C LEU A 331 -18.52 16.94 7.95
N THR A 332 -17.94 16.16 7.06
CA THR A 332 -17.89 16.41 5.62
C THR A 332 -18.46 15.20 4.89
N PRO A 333 -19.30 15.38 3.86
CA PRO A 333 -19.77 14.27 3.05
C PRO A 333 -18.63 13.70 2.18
N ALA A 334 -18.44 12.39 2.25
CA ALA A 334 -17.59 11.61 1.36
C ALA A 334 -18.47 10.84 0.37
N TYR A 335 -18.13 10.88 -0.92
CA TYR A 335 -18.93 10.34 -2.03
C TYR A 335 -18.23 9.15 -2.67
N ASN A 336 -18.50 7.94 -2.22
CA ASN A 336 -17.98 6.72 -2.84
C ASN A 336 -18.79 6.37 -4.09
N LEU A 337 -18.10 6.29 -5.24
CA LEU A 337 -18.70 5.77 -6.47
C LEU A 337 -18.65 4.25 -6.45
N ILE A 338 -19.81 3.59 -6.68
CA ILE A 338 -19.90 2.12 -6.78
C ILE A 338 -20.57 1.77 -8.10
N ALA A 339 -19.83 1.14 -9.02
CA ALA A 339 -20.30 0.74 -10.33
C ALA A 339 -20.27 -0.79 -10.45
N VAL A 340 -21.43 -1.40 -10.75
CA VAL A 340 -21.65 -2.85 -10.70
C VAL A 340 -21.99 -3.40 -12.08
N MET A 341 -21.24 -4.45 -12.49
CA MET A 341 -21.60 -5.29 -13.62
C MET A 341 -21.93 -6.69 -13.12
N ARG A 342 -23.21 -7.05 -13.13
CA ARG A 342 -23.68 -8.32 -12.56
C ARG A 342 -23.18 -9.53 -13.33
N GLY A 343 -22.73 -10.52 -12.58
CA GLY A 343 -22.33 -11.82 -13.10
C GLY A 343 -23.49 -12.62 -13.65
N SER A 344 -23.23 -13.42 -14.71
CA SER A 344 -24.23 -14.29 -15.35
C SER A 344 -24.47 -15.59 -14.61
N ASP A 345 -23.42 -16.18 -14.02
CA ASP A 345 -23.43 -17.51 -13.41
C ASP A 345 -23.35 -17.45 -11.87
N PHE A 346 -22.56 -16.51 -11.36
CA PHE A 346 -22.29 -16.31 -9.92
C PHE A 346 -22.50 -14.84 -9.52
N PRO A 347 -23.74 -14.31 -9.56
CA PRO A 347 -24.01 -12.89 -9.29
C PRO A 347 -23.68 -12.45 -7.85
N ASP A 348 -23.62 -13.40 -6.92
CA ASP A 348 -23.28 -13.17 -5.51
C ASP A 348 -21.79 -13.42 -5.19
N GLU A 349 -20.95 -13.68 -6.19
CA GLU A 349 -19.50 -13.72 -6.04
C GLU A 349 -18.92 -12.42 -6.67
N TRP A 350 -18.25 -11.59 -5.85
CA TRP A 350 -17.82 -10.25 -6.24
C TRP A 350 -16.31 -10.13 -6.39
N VAL A 351 -15.87 -9.69 -7.54
CA VAL A 351 -14.50 -9.18 -7.77
C VAL A 351 -14.57 -7.67 -7.59
N VAL A 352 -14.01 -7.18 -6.49
CA VAL A 352 -14.03 -5.75 -6.16
C VAL A 352 -12.72 -5.11 -6.63
N ARG A 353 -12.81 -4.00 -7.35
CA ARG A 353 -11.71 -3.25 -7.93
C ARG A 353 -11.80 -1.79 -7.50
N GLY A 354 -10.83 -1.29 -6.75
CA GLY A 354 -10.90 0.06 -6.18
C GLY A 354 -9.68 0.92 -6.45
N ASN A 355 -9.92 2.23 -6.41
CA ASN A 355 -8.92 3.31 -6.36
C ASN A 355 -9.57 4.51 -5.68
N HIS A 356 -8.80 5.29 -4.93
CA HIS A 356 -9.38 6.54 -4.45
C HIS A 356 -9.39 7.64 -5.51
N ARG A 357 -10.14 8.70 -5.26
CA ARG A 357 -10.39 9.78 -6.22
C ARG A 357 -10.27 11.18 -5.64
N ASP A 358 -10.08 11.29 -4.32
CA ASP A 358 -9.72 12.53 -3.65
C ASP A 358 -8.20 12.70 -3.61
N GLY A 359 -7.71 13.92 -3.46
CA GLY A 359 -6.30 14.24 -3.32
C GLY A 359 -6.10 15.45 -2.40
N TRP A 360 -4.90 15.68 -1.88
CA TRP A 360 -4.63 16.85 -1.01
C TRP A 360 -4.73 18.19 -1.72
N ALA A 361 -4.54 18.19 -3.03
CA ALA A 361 -4.63 19.38 -3.89
C ALA A 361 -5.20 18.97 -5.25
N MET A 362 -4.36 18.94 -6.30
CA MET A 362 -4.77 18.51 -7.64
C MET A 362 -4.76 16.99 -7.80
N GLY A 363 -3.81 16.27 -7.17
CA GLY A 363 -3.81 14.82 -7.09
C GLY A 363 -3.57 14.11 -8.42
N ALA A 364 -2.65 14.58 -9.26
CA ALA A 364 -2.43 14.00 -10.58
C ALA A 364 -1.73 12.63 -10.53
N ALA A 365 -0.65 12.53 -9.75
CA ALA A 365 0.01 11.25 -9.52
C ALA A 365 -0.74 10.44 -8.46
N ASP A 366 -1.15 11.08 -7.40
CA ASP A 366 -1.82 10.52 -6.24
C ASP A 366 -3.19 11.21 -6.02
N PRO A 367 -4.33 10.53 -6.41
CA PRO A 367 -4.45 9.16 -6.94
C PRO A 367 -4.89 9.10 -8.41
N THR A 368 -5.04 10.23 -9.10
CA THR A 368 -5.76 10.27 -10.38
C THR A 368 -5.11 9.36 -11.44
N SER A 369 -3.79 9.14 -11.35
CA SER A 369 -3.07 8.27 -12.29
C SER A 369 -3.55 6.81 -12.25
N GLY A 370 -3.85 6.28 -11.06
CA GLY A 370 -4.47 4.97 -10.91
C GLY A 370 -5.97 4.99 -11.21
N MET A 371 -6.67 6.08 -10.84
CA MET A 371 -8.11 6.20 -11.09
C MET A 371 -8.44 6.23 -12.59
N VAL A 372 -7.69 6.96 -13.41
CA VAL A 372 -7.93 6.96 -14.88
C VAL A 372 -7.56 5.62 -15.51
N ALA A 373 -6.60 4.88 -14.97
CA ALA A 373 -6.31 3.51 -15.40
C ALA A 373 -7.47 2.55 -15.05
N LEU A 374 -8.08 2.69 -13.87
CA LEU A 374 -9.28 1.95 -13.48
C LEU A 374 -10.48 2.30 -14.37
N MET A 375 -10.67 3.58 -14.69
CA MET A 375 -11.73 4.02 -15.59
C MET A 375 -11.56 3.42 -17.00
N GLU A 376 -10.35 3.39 -17.53
CA GLU A 376 -10.07 2.80 -18.84
C GLU A 376 -10.26 1.28 -18.84
N GLU A 377 -9.85 0.61 -17.74
CA GLU A 377 -10.17 -0.80 -17.50
C GLU A 377 -11.70 -1.03 -17.58
N ALA A 378 -12.48 -0.25 -16.82
CA ALA A 378 -13.93 -0.38 -16.78
C ALA A 378 -14.58 -0.08 -18.15
N ARG A 379 -14.09 0.93 -18.87
CA ARG A 379 -14.57 1.24 -20.23
C ARG A 379 -14.31 0.07 -21.18
N ALA A 380 -13.11 -0.50 -21.17
CA ALA A 380 -12.76 -1.64 -22.02
C ALA A 380 -13.59 -2.89 -21.68
N VAL A 381 -13.87 -3.15 -20.39
CA VAL A 381 -14.80 -4.19 -19.94
C VAL A 381 -16.22 -3.93 -20.46
N GLY A 382 -16.66 -2.68 -20.44
CA GLY A 382 -17.94 -2.26 -21.06
C GLY A 382 -18.00 -2.58 -22.55
N GLU A 383 -16.91 -2.32 -23.31
CA GLU A 383 -16.82 -2.67 -24.74
C GLU A 383 -16.92 -4.18 -24.99
N LEU A 384 -16.29 -5.01 -24.15
CA LEU A 384 -16.42 -6.47 -24.24
C LEU A 384 -17.90 -6.90 -24.12
N THR A 385 -18.69 -6.24 -23.25
CA THR A 385 -20.10 -6.60 -23.10
C THR A 385 -20.93 -6.31 -24.35
N ARG A 386 -20.54 -5.32 -25.18
CA ARG A 386 -21.16 -5.00 -26.45
C ARG A 386 -20.91 -6.08 -27.50
N THR A 387 -19.85 -6.88 -27.36
CA THR A 387 -19.60 -8.05 -28.22
C THR A 387 -20.42 -9.28 -27.82
N GLY A 388 -21.14 -9.23 -26.69
CA GLY A 388 -21.96 -10.31 -26.18
C GLY A 388 -21.36 -11.08 -25.02
N TRP A 389 -20.13 -10.74 -24.59
CA TRP A 389 -19.53 -11.30 -23.38
C TRP A 389 -20.27 -10.81 -22.12
N ARG A 390 -20.30 -11.64 -21.09
CA ARG A 390 -20.75 -11.29 -19.74
C ARG A 390 -19.82 -11.97 -18.74
N PRO A 391 -19.40 -11.28 -17.66
CA PRO A 391 -18.61 -11.92 -16.63
C PRO A 391 -19.42 -13.02 -15.94
N LYS A 392 -18.79 -14.12 -15.55
CA LYS A 392 -19.46 -15.15 -14.72
C LYS A 392 -19.73 -14.63 -13.31
N ARG A 393 -18.78 -13.92 -12.71
CA ARG A 393 -18.89 -13.25 -11.40
C ARG A 393 -19.16 -11.78 -11.54
N THR A 394 -19.80 -11.18 -10.56
CA THR A 394 -20.04 -9.74 -10.51
C THR A 394 -18.73 -8.98 -10.38
N ILE A 395 -18.54 -7.95 -11.22
CA ILE A 395 -17.43 -7.01 -11.10
C ILE A 395 -17.97 -5.74 -10.45
N VAL A 396 -17.30 -5.28 -9.40
CA VAL A 396 -17.62 -4.04 -8.68
C VAL A 396 -16.43 -3.10 -8.77
N TYR A 397 -16.57 -2.00 -9.53
CA TYR A 397 -15.61 -0.92 -9.52
C TYR A 397 -15.99 0.10 -8.45
N ALA A 398 -15.00 0.53 -7.68
CA ALA A 398 -15.18 1.52 -6.62
C ALA A 398 -14.21 2.69 -6.79
N GLY A 399 -14.74 3.92 -6.73
CA GLY A 399 -13.97 5.16 -6.61
C GLY A 399 -14.15 5.70 -5.20
N TRP A 400 -13.14 5.48 -4.33
CA TRP A 400 -13.22 5.88 -2.93
C TRP A 400 -12.99 7.37 -2.77
N ASP A 401 -13.76 8.00 -1.90
CA ASP A 401 -13.54 9.38 -1.46
C ASP A 401 -12.91 9.39 -0.06
N ALA A 402 -12.26 10.48 0.30
CA ALA A 402 -11.68 10.66 1.62
C ALA A 402 -10.66 9.57 2.03
N GLU A 403 -9.86 9.09 1.08
CA GLU A 403 -8.73 8.22 1.40
C GLU A 403 -7.64 9.00 2.13
N GLU A 404 -7.27 10.16 1.58
CA GLU A 404 -6.17 11.01 2.02
C GLU A 404 -6.21 11.43 3.50
N PRO A 405 -7.38 11.74 4.06
CA PRO A 405 -7.46 12.02 5.49
C PRO A 405 -7.36 10.77 6.39
N GLY A 406 -7.33 9.56 5.84
CA GLY A 406 -7.11 8.35 6.66
C GLY A 406 -7.92 7.14 6.25
N LEU A 407 -8.07 6.87 4.96
CA LEU A 407 -8.78 5.74 4.37
C LEU A 407 -10.28 5.75 4.72
N LEU A 408 -10.90 6.96 4.84
CA LEU A 408 -12.25 7.06 5.40
C LEU A 408 -13.27 6.36 4.50
N GLY A 409 -13.34 6.71 3.21
CA GLY A 409 -14.38 6.20 2.32
C GLY A 409 -14.39 4.69 2.20
N SER A 410 -13.25 4.07 1.96
CA SER A 410 -13.14 2.61 1.85
C SER A 410 -13.40 1.90 3.17
N THR A 411 -12.93 2.45 4.30
CA THR A 411 -13.13 1.87 5.62
C THR A 411 -14.59 1.92 6.02
N GLU A 412 -15.23 3.08 5.89
CA GLU A 412 -16.64 3.24 6.25
C GLU A 412 -17.55 2.36 5.38
N TRP A 413 -17.22 2.22 4.09
CA TRP A 413 -17.97 1.34 3.20
C TRP A 413 -17.77 -0.14 3.58
N ALA A 414 -16.53 -0.55 3.88
CA ALA A 414 -16.21 -1.92 4.27
C ALA A 414 -16.85 -2.31 5.60
N GLU A 415 -16.87 -1.42 6.59
CA GLU A 415 -17.52 -1.64 7.88
C GLU A 415 -19.05 -1.68 7.75
N HIS A 416 -19.64 -0.78 6.95
CA HIS A 416 -21.08 -0.74 6.69
C HIS A 416 -21.57 -2.01 5.98
N HIS A 417 -20.81 -2.49 4.98
CA HIS A 417 -21.16 -3.67 4.17
C HIS A 417 -20.45 -4.96 4.62
N ARG A 418 -19.93 -5.00 5.84
CA ARG A 418 -19.10 -6.11 6.36
C ARG A 418 -19.70 -7.48 6.10
N ASP A 419 -20.94 -7.69 6.46
CA ASP A 419 -21.59 -9.00 6.38
C ASP A 419 -21.81 -9.43 4.92
N GLU A 420 -22.18 -8.48 4.05
CA GLU A 420 -22.33 -8.70 2.62
C GLU A 420 -20.98 -9.01 1.94
N LEU A 421 -19.92 -8.28 2.31
CA LEU A 421 -18.56 -8.51 1.79
C LEU A 421 -17.99 -9.85 2.24
N HIS A 422 -18.21 -10.27 3.50
CA HIS A 422 -17.82 -11.60 3.96
C HIS A 422 -18.51 -12.73 3.20
N GLU A 423 -19.74 -12.52 2.78
CA GLU A 423 -20.49 -13.51 2.00
C GLU A 423 -20.10 -13.52 0.53
N LYS A 424 -19.87 -12.34 -0.07
CA LYS A 424 -19.82 -12.19 -1.54
C LYS A 424 -18.43 -11.87 -2.10
N ALA A 425 -17.57 -11.14 -1.40
CA ALA A 425 -16.30 -10.72 -1.96
C ALA A 425 -15.31 -11.88 -2.07
N VAL A 426 -14.83 -12.14 -3.29
CA VAL A 426 -13.80 -13.16 -3.57
C VAL A 426 -12.41 -12.58 -3.66
N LEU A 427 -12.30 -11.27 -3.98
CA LEU A 427 -11.04 -10.57 -4.16
C LEU A 427 -11.27 -9.05 -4.08
N TYR A 428 -10.29 -8.32 -3.55
CA TYR A 428 -10.15 -6.88 -3.72
C TYR A 428 -8.84 -6.55 -4.46
N ILE A 429 -8.92 -5.80 -5.56
CA ILE A 429 -7.75 -5.30 -6.28
C ILE A 429 -7.70 -3.79 -6.12
N ASN A 430 -6.62 -3.32 -5.51
CA ASN A 430 -6.34 -1.90 -5.31
C ASN A 430 -5.35 -1.38 -6.35
N THR A 431 -5.58 -0.17 -6.80
CA THR A 431 -4.55 0.73 -7.33
C THR A 431 -4.67 2.06 -6.61
N ASP A 432 -3.65 2.89 -6.78
CA ASP A 432 -3.48 4.18 -6.16
C ASP A 432 -2.67 5.06 -7.12
N GLY A 433 -1.61 5.72 -6.69
CA GLY A 433 -0.68 6.39 -7.57
C GLY A 433 0.05 5.44 -8.51
N ASN A 434 0.30 5.88 -9.75
CA ASN A 434 1.01 5.14 -10.78
C ASN A 434 2.01 6.04 -11.50
N GLY A 435 3.08 5.47 -12.02
CA GLY A 435 4.09 6.18 -12.79
C GLY A 435 4.93 5.23 -13.62
N ARG A 436 5.90 5.74 -14.37
CA ARG A 436 6.76 4.90 -15.20
C ARG A 436 7.78 4.12 -14.37
N GLY A 437 8.11 2.91 -14.83
CA GLY A 437 9.15 2.07 -14.25
C GLY A 437 8.76 0.62 -14.07
N PHE A 438 8.93 0.09 -12.88
CA PHE A 438 8.84 -1.33 -12.59
C PHE A 438 7.50 -1.68 -11.95
N LEU A 439 6.99 -2.88 -12.26
CA LEU A 439 5.80 -3.41 -11.60
C LEU A 439 6.08 -3.60 -10.10
N SER A 440 5.24 -2.99 -9.28
CA SER A 440 5.11 -3.21 -7.85
C SER A 440 3.82 -3.97 -7.58
N ALA A 441 3.91 -5.05 -6.84
CA ALA A 441 2.75 -5.83 -6.41
C ALA A 441 2.92 -6.26 -4.95
N GLY A 442 1.87 -6.08 -4.18
CA GLY A 442 1.77 -6.55 -2.80
C GLY A 442 0.39 -7.13 -2.52
N GLY A 443 0.27 -7.98 -1.51
CA GLY A 443 -1.02 -8.54 -1.12
C GLY A 443 -0.98 -9.91 -0.49
N SER A 444 -2.12 -10.59 -0.58
CA SER A 444 -2.28 -11.97 -0.14
C SER A 444 -1.42 -12.91 -0.98
N HIS A 445 -0.53 -13.67 -0.36
CA HIS A 445 0.40 -14.54 -1.08
C HIS A 445 -0.26 -15.73 -1.78
N THR A 446 -1.53 -16.00 -1.50
CA THR A 446 -2.37 -16.91 -2.30
C THR A 446 -2.53 -16.45 -3.75
N LEU A 447 -2.34 -15.15 -4.02
CA LEU A 447 -2.46 -14.46 -5.31
C LEU A 447 -1.13 -14.34 -6.08
N GLU A 448 -0.01 -14.67 -5.45
CA GLU A 448 1.33 -14.46 -6.01
C GLU A 448 1.52 -15.11 -7.39
N ARG A 449 1.06 -16.35 -7.56
CA ARG A 449 1.18 -17.10 -8.83
C ARG A 449 0.42 -16.43 -9.98
N VAL A 450 -0.83 -15.99 -9.76
CA VAL A 450 -1.63 -15.37 -10.82
C VAL A 450 -1.08 -14.00 -11.22
N VAL A 451 -0.56 -13.22 -10.26
CA VAL A 451 0.14 -11.95 -10.54
C VAL A 451 1.38 -12.21 -11.41
N ASN A 452 2.22 -13.17 -11.04
CA ASN A 452 3.39 -13.54 -11.84
C ASN A 452 3.01 -14.05 -13.25
N GLN A 453 1.90 -14.79 -13.38
CA GLN A 453 1.45 -15.27 -14.67
C GLN A 453 1.02 -14.11 -15.58
N VAL A 454 0.21 -13.18 -15.08
CA VAL A 454 -0.19 -11.99 -15.84
C VAL A 454 1.02 -11.11 -16.18
N ALA A 455 1.91 -10.88 -15.22
CA ALA A 455 3.10 -10.07 -15.43
C ALA A 455 4.05 -10.62 -16.52
N LYS A 456 4.11 -11.95 -16.70
CA LYS A 456 4.87 -12.62 -17.78
C LYS A 456 4.23 -12.44 -19.17
N GLU A 457 2.97 -12.03 -19.25
CA GLU A 457 2.19 -11.94 -20.48
C GLU A 457 1.95 -10.49 -20.93
N VAL A 458 2.23 -9.51 -20.08
CA VAL A 458 2.10 -8.08 -20.39
C VAL A 458 3.49 -7.52 -20.73
N GLU A 459 3.57 -6.84 -21.87
CA GLU A 459 4.80 -6.20 -22.34
C GLU A 459 5.05 -4.87 -21.62
N ASP A 460 6.31 -4.64 -21.25
CA ASP A 460 6.75 -3.34 -20.70
C ASP A 460 6.95 -2.34 -21.86
N PRO A 461 6.30 -1.16 -21.79
CA PRO A 461 6.24 -0.21 -22.92
C PRO A 461 7.59 0.44 -23.27
N GLN A 462 8.57 0.45 -22.36
CA GLN A 462 9.87 1.05 -22.60
C GLN A 462 10.88 0.05 -23.16
N THR A 463 10.79 -1.22 -22.78
CA THR A 463 11.83 -2.20 -23.05
C THR A 463 11.41 -3.30 -24.02
N GLY A 464 10.10 -3.52 -24.19
CA GLY A 464 9.56 -4.58 -25.07
C GLY A 464 9.75 -6.00 -24.55
N VAL A 465 10.30 -6.19 -23.33
CA VAL A 465 10.24 -7.48 -22.61
C VAL A 465 9.00 -7.50 -21.73
N SER A 466 8.69 -8.64 -21.09
CA SER A 466 7.57 -8.66 -20.15
C SER A 466 7.84 -7.79 -18.92
N VAL A 467 6.80 -7.22 -18.31
CA VAL A 467 6.93 -6.46 -17.06
C VAL A 467 7.52 -7.34 -15.93
N TRP A 468 7.30 -8.65 -16.00
CA TRP A 468 7.92 -9.60 -15.08
C TRP A 468 9.44 -9.70 -15.28
N GLU A 469 9.92 -9.84 -16.54
CA GLU A 469 11.34 -9.93 -16.83
C GLU A 469 12.09 -8.67 -16.42
N ARG A 470 11.48 -7.51 -16.69
CA ARG A 470 12.04 -6.22 -16.27
C ARG A 470 12.13 -6.09 -14.74
N SER A 471 11.06 -6.43 -14.04
CA SER A 471 11.03 -6.42 -12.55
C SER A 471 12.02 -7.43 -11.97
N ARG A 472 12.12 -8.65 -12.56
CA ARG A 472 13.09 -9.65 -12.14
C ARG A 472 14.53 -9.16 -12.30
N ALA A 473 14.84 -8.50 -13.41
CA ALA A 473 16.20 -8.01 -13.68
C ALA A 473 16.63 -6.98 -12.60
N THR A 474 15.82 -5.99 -12.31
CA THR A 474 16.15 -4.96 -11.31
C THR A 474 16.22 -5.54 -9.89
N ARG A 475 15.31 -6.46 -9.53
CA ARG A 475 15.30 -7.13 -8.22
C ARG A 475 16.51 -8.05 -8.06
N ALA A 476 16.93 -8.77 -9.11
CA ALA A 476 18.15 -9.60 -9.10
C ALA A 476 19.41 -8.77 -8.86
N VAL A 477 19.51 -7.59 -9.51
CA VAL A 477 20.63 -6.65 -9.32
C VAL A 477 20.65 -6.09 -7.89
N SER A 478 19.49 -5.84 -7.30
CA SER A 478 19.38 -5.39 -5.89
C SER A 478 19.55 -6.50 -4.85
N GLY A 479 19.71 -7.75 -5.28
CA GLY A 479 20.01 -8.88 -4.38
C GLY A 479 18.78 -9.62 -3.84
N ASP A 480 17.60 -9.43 -4.42
CA ASP A 480 16.38 -10.13 -4.01
C ASP A 480 16.51 -11.65 -4.26
N PRO A 481 16.37 -12.49 -3.21
CA PRO A 481 16.51 -13.93 -3.34
C PRO A 481 15.48 -14.57 -4.28
N SER A 482 14.24 -14.02 -4.36
CA SER A 482 13.21 -14.56 -5.25
C SER A 482 13.55 -14.38 -6.72
N ALA A 483 14.23 -13.29 -7.08
CA ALA A 483 14.65 -13.00 -8.44
C ALA A 483 15.88 -13.81 -8.90
N GLN A 484 16.65 -14.35 -7.95
CA GLN A 484 17.87 -15.13 -8.20
C GLN A 484 17.59 -16.64 -8.38
N ARG A 485 16.38 -17.11 -8.05
CA ARG A 485 15.95 -18.51 -8.20
C ARG A 485 15.00 -18.67 -9.39
N GLU A 486 14.76 -19.91 -9.80
CA GLU A 486 13.65 -20.24 -10.71
C GLU A 486 12.33 -20.19 -9.92
N GLY A 487 11.26 -19.73 -10.56
CA GLY A 487 9.93 -19.66 -9.96
C GLY A 487 9.30 -18.29 -10.03
N ASP A 488 8.38 -18.02 -9.11
CA ASP A 488 7.69 -16.75 -9.02
C ASP A 488 8.52 -15.72 -8.25
N LEU A 489 8.37 -14.46 -8.63
CA LEU A 489 8.81 -13.33 -7.80
C LEU A 489 7.87 -13.21 -6.62
N TRP A 490 8.43 -13.04 -5.43
CA TRP A 490 7.60 -12.77 -4.25
C TRP A 490 6.91 -11.43 -4.39
N ILE A 491 5.61 -11.39 -4.09
CA ILE A 491 4.92 -10.13 -3.89
C ILE A 491 5.18 -9.61 -2.47
N ALA A 492 5.03 -8.31 -2.26
CA ALA A 492 5.26 -7.72 -0.95
C ALA A 492 4.08 -8.01 0.00
N PRO A 493 4.31 -8.23 1.31
CA PRO A 493 3.23 -8.15 2.28
C PRO A 493 2.72 -6.71 2.40
N LEU A 494 1.43 -6.53 2.69
CA LEU A 494 0.83 -5.21 2.83
C LEU A 494 0.70 -4.79 4.30
N GLY A 495 1.19 -3.58 4.60
CA GLY A 495 0.92 -2.86 5.84
C GLY A 495 -0.38 -2.06 5.76
N SER A 496 -0.28 -0.73 5.74
CA SER A 496 -1.38 0.18 5.51
C SER A 496 -0.95 1.29 4.54
N GLY A 497 -1.84 2.26 4.28
CA GLY A 497 -1.52 3.44 3.47
C GLY A 497 -2.23 3.46 2.12
N SER A 498 -3.24 2.61 1.90
CA SER A 498 -4.22 2.71 0.82
C SER A 498 -5.44 1.82 1.11
N ASP A 499 -6.45 1.88 0.27
CA ASP A 499 -7.80 1.35 0.44
C ASP A 499 -7.90 -0.19 0.57
N TYR A 500 -6.84 -0.94 0.35
CA TYR A 500 -6.81 -2.38 0.63
C TYR A 500 -6.87 -2.71 2.13
N THR A 501 -6.56 -1.75 2.98
CA THR A 501 -6.42 -1.94 4.43
C THR A 501 -7.69 -2.51 5.09
N PRO A 502 -8.90 -1.96 4.93
CA PRO A 502 -10.10 -2.52 5.55
C PRO A 502 -10.46 -3.91 4.99
N PHE A 503 -10.25 -4.13 3.71
CA PHE A 503 -10.58 -5.42 3.08
C PHE A 503 -9.66 -6.55 3.57
N LEU A 504 -8.34 -6.34 3.54
CA LEU A 504 -7.37 -7.36 3.96
C LEU A 504 -7.33 -7.52 5.47
N GLN A 505 -7.11 -6.42 6.20
CA GLN A 505 -6.65 -6.50 7.59
C GLN A 505 -7.78 -6.48 8.60
N HIS A 506 -8.96 -6.00 8.22
CA HIS A 506 -10.17 -6.05 9.05
C HIS A 506 -11.09 -7.19 8.66
N LEU A 507 -11.41 -7.31 7.35
CA LEU A 507 -12.39 -8.28 6.86
C LEU A 507 -11.77 -9.62 6.45
N GLY A 508 -10.46 -9.71 6.20
CA GLY A 508 -9.81 -10.93 5.71
C GLY A 508 -10.28 -11.31 4.30
N ILE A 509 -10.40 -10.32 3.42
CA ILE A 509 -10.66 -10.53 2.00
C ILE A 509 -9.32 -10.52 1.26
N GLY A 510 -9.05 -11.54 0.45
CA GLY A 510 -7.84 -11.61 -0.37
C GLY A 510 -7.65 -10.32 -1.17
N SER A 511 -6.52 -9.64 -0.99
CA SER A 511 -6.31 -8.31 -1.56
C SER A 511 -4.99 -8.19 -2.30
N LEU A 512 -4.98 -7.35 -3.33
CA LEU A 512 -3.78 -6.93 -4.07
C LEU A 512 -3.69 -5.40 -4.07
N ASN A 513 -2.47 -4.87 -4.04
CA ASN A 513 -2.15 -3.49 -4.40
C ASN A 513 -1.13 -3.50 -5.54
N ILE A 514 -1.44 -2.85 -6.67
CA ILE A 514 -0.66 -2.94 -7.90
C ILE A 514 -0.41 -1.54 -8.45
N SER A 515 0.84 -1.27 -8.82
CA SER A 515 1.26 -0.02 -9.47
C SER A 515 2.53 -0.23 -10.30
N PHE A 516 2.89 0.78 -11.06
CA PHE A 516 4.23 0.94 -11.64
C PHE A 516 4.93 2.14 -11.03
N GLY A 517 6.26 2.12 -10.99
CA GLY A 517 7.03 3.22 -10.46
C GLY A 517 8.53 2.97 -10.42
N GLY A 518 9.27 3.91 -9.80
CA GLY A 518 10.71 3.81 -9.58
C GLY A 518 11.57 4.60 -10.57
N GLU A 519 10.99 5.23 -11.60
CA GLU A 519 11.70 6.07 -12.57
C GLU A 519 11.16 7.50 -12.68
N SER A 520 10.06 7.80 -12.03
CA SER A 520 9.40 9.12 -12.10
C SER A 520 10.04 10.19 -11.20
N GLY A 521 10.99 9.82 -10.36
CA GLY A 521 11.52 10.69 -9.31
C GLY A 521 10.53 10.84 -8.15
N GLY A 522 10.62 11.92 -7.39
CA GLY A 522 9.72 12.19 -6.27
C GLY A 522 9.64 13.69 -6.04
N GLY A 523 8.86 14.14 -5.05
CA GLY A 523 8.82 15.52 -4.62
C GLY A 523 7.52 16.27 -4.87
N SER A 524 6.62 15.77 -5.74
CA SER A 524 5.26 16.31 -5.88
C SER A 524 4.31 15.82 -4.81
N TYR A 525 4.59 14.65 -4.23
CA TYR A 525 3.72 13.94 -3.29
C TYR A 525 3.11 14.85 -2.23
N HIS A 526 1.77 14.90 -2.18
CA HIS A 526 0.94 15.70 -1.27
C HIS A 526 1.20 17.21 -1.29
N SER A 527 1.78 17.74 -2.36
CA SER A 527 1.96 19.18 -2.57
C SER A 527 0.98 19.72 -3.62
N GLN A 528 0.88 21.04 -3.73
CA GLN A 528 0.11 21.62 -4.85
C GLN A 528 0.72 21.33 -6.23
N PHE A 529 1.96 20.85 -6.26
CA PHE A 529 2.69 20.49 -7.49
C PHE A 529 2.49 19.03 -7.91
N ASP A 530 1.60 18.29 -7.25
CA ASP A 530 1.06 17.06 -7.82
C ASP A 530 0.01 17.40 -8.86
N SER A 531 0.48 17.92 -9.98
CA SER A 531 -0.29 18.56 -11.04
C SER A 531 -0.20 17.78 -12.36
N PHE A 532 -1.11 18.09 -13.28
CA PHE A 532 -1.09 17.53 -14.63
C PHE A 532 0.25 17.79 -15.34
N ASP A 533 0.82 19.01 -15.22
CA ASP A 533 2.12 19.36 -15.82
C ASP A 533 3.25 18.50 -15.26
N HIS A 534 3.32 18.34 -13.94
CA HIS A 534 4.32 17.49 -13.29
C HIS A 534 4.20 16.04 -13.75
N TYR A 535 2.99 15.48 -13.73
CA TYR A 535 2.76 14.08 -14.06
C TYR A 535 3.09 13.75 -15.52
N THR A 536 2.60 14.57 -16.46
CA THR A 536 2.84 14.35 -17.91
C THR A 536 4.29 14.56 -18.34
N ARG A 537 5.07 15.33 -17.57
CA ARG A 537 6.50 15.54 -17.84
C ARG A 537 7.40 14.49 -17.18
N PHE A 538 7.08 14.07 -15.98
CA PHE A 538 7.98 13.26 -15.15
C PHE A 538 7.37 11.95 -14.69
N GLY A 539 6.06 11.89 -14.43
CA GLY A 539 5.35 10.73 -13.94
C GLY A 539 5.24 9.64 -14.99
N ASP A 540 4.40 9.85 -16.00
CA ASP A 540 4.19 8.94 -17.13
C ASP A 540 3.90 9.72 -18.42
N PRO A 541 4.93 10.23 -19.10
CA PRO A 541 4.76 10.90 -20.38
C PRO A 541 4.07 10.00 -21.43
N GLY A 542 2.90 10.44 -21.90
CA GLY A 542 2.09 9.69 -22.88
C GLY A 542 1.28 8.53 -22.29
N PHE A 543 1.15 8.43 -20.97
CA PHE A 543 0.28 7.49 -20.26
C PHE A 543 0.48 6.00 -20.59
N SER A 544 1.66 5.62 -21.05
CA SER A 544 1.96 4.25 -21.47
C SER A 544 1.94 3.28 -20.29
N TYR A 545 2.37 3.72 -19.10
CA TYR A 545 2.30 2.93 -17.87
C TYR A 545 0.90 2.94 -17.24
N GLY A 546 0.10 3.97 -17.46
CA GLY A 546 -1.31 3.96 -17.12
C GLY A 546 -2.07 2.88 -17.90
N VAL A 547 -1.84 2.77 -19.22
CA VAL A 547 -2.37 1.68 -20.06
C VAL A 547 -1.84 0.32 -19.61
N THR A 548 -0.55 0.23 -19.27
CA THR A 548 0.05 -1.04 -18.81
C THR A 548 -0.54 -1.47 -17.45
N LEU A 549 -0.83 -0.52 -16.56
CA LEU A 549 -1.54 -0.80 -15.30
C LEU A 549 -2.95 -1.33 -15.57
N ALA A 550 -3.70 -0.68 -16.47
CA ALA A 550 -5.03 -1.15 -16.89
C ALA A 550 -4.96 -2.57 -17.48
N LYS A 551 -3.92 -2.91 -18.26
CA LYS A 551 -3.71 -4.29 -18.76
C LYS A 551 -3.50 -5.29 -17.63
N VAL A 552 -2.59 -5.00 -16.70
CA VAL A 552 -2.26 -5.94 -15.60
C VAL A 552 -3.47 -6.12 -14.69
N ALA A 553 -4.06 -5.03 -14.19
CA ALA A 553 -5.20 -5.07 -13.28
C ALA A 553 -6.45 -5.65 -13.95
N GLY A 554 -6.76 -5.22 -15.18
CA GLY A 554 -7.92 -5.69 -15.92
C GLY A 554 -7.84 -7.17 -16.28
N ARG A 555 -6.67 -7.69 -16.67
CA ARG A 555 -6.50 -9.14 -16.89
C ARG A 555 -6.69 -9.92 -15.60
N LEU A 556 -6.22 -9.42 -14.45
CA LEU A 556 -6.49 -10.03 -13.15
C LEU A 556 -8.00 -10.00 -12.85
N THR A 557 -8.67 -8.86 -13.02
CA THR A 557 -10.12 -8.72 -12.85
C THR A 557 -10.87 -9.72 -13.73
N LEU A 558 -10.55 -9.82 -15.02
CA LEU A 558 -11.18 -10.75 -15.96
C LEU A 558 -10.93 -12.22 -15.61
N ARG A 559 -9.70 -12.57 -15.16
CA ARG A 559 -9.39 -13.94 -14.73
C ARG A 559 -10.20 -14.34 -13.51
N PHE A 560 -10.34 -13.47 -12.51
CA PHE A 560 -11.17 -13.77 -11.35
C PHE A 560 -12.66 -13.78 -11.69
N ALA A 561 -13.10 -12.90 -12.59
CA ALA A 561 -14.48 -12.85 -13.04
C ALA A 561 -14.91 -14.13 -13.78
N ASP A 562 -14.02 -14.75 -14.57
CA ASP A 562 -14.36 -15.85 -15.47
C ASP A 562 -13.75 -17.22 -15.08
N ALA A 563 -12.89 -17.29 -14.06
CA ALA A 563 -12.24 -18.53 -13.67
C ALA A 563 -13.24 -19.65 -13.35
N ASP A 564 -12.95 -20.87 -13.79
CA ASP A 564 -13.70 -22.06 -13.44
C ASP A 564 -13.49 -22.40 -11.95
N VAL A 565 -12.23 -22.29 -11.49
CA VAL A 565 -11.86 -22.32 -10.07
C VAL A 565 -11.01 -21.07 -9.77
N LEU A 566 -11.24 -20.43 -8.62
CA LEU A 566 -10.50 -19.23 -8.23
C LEU A 566 -8.98 -19.45 -8.36
N PRO A 567 -8.25 -18.57 -9.06
CA PRO A 567 -6.85 -18.78 -9.44
C PRO A 567 -5.89 -18.53 -8.27
N LEU A 568 -6.13 -19.18 -7.14
CA LEU A 568 -5.30 -19.11 -5.94
C LEU A 568 -4.26 -20.24 -5.93
N ARG A 569 -3.10 -19.99 -5.29
CA ARG A 569 -2.07 -21.01 -5.04
C ARG A 569 -1.66 -21.03 -3.58
N MET A 570 -1.92 -22.16 -2.94
CA MET A 570 -1.67 -22.36 -1.52
C MET A 570 -0.21 -22.65 -1.21
N GLU A 571 0.52 -23.25 -2.14
CA GLU A 571 1.96 -23.52 -1.99
C GLU A 571 2.77 -22.24 -1.79
N ASN A 572 2.54 -21.20 -2.60
CA ASN A 572 3.18 -19.89 -2.46
C ASN A 572 2.90 -19.26 -1.09
N TYR A 573 1.65 -19.38 -0.64
CA TYR A 573 1.26 -18.88 0.68
C TYR A 573 1.97 -19.64 1.81
N ALA A 574 1.96 -20.97 1.78
CA ALA A 574 2.57 -21.79 2.83
C ALA A 574 4.10 -21.57 2.91
N GLU A 575 4.79 -21.49 1.76
CA GLU A 575 6.22 -21.16 1.68
C GLU A 575 6.51 -19.79 2.33
N THR A 576 5.66 -18.80 2.06
CA THR A 576 5.83 -17.45 2.60
C THR A 576 5.58 -17.41 4.11
N VAL A 577 4.54 -18.08 4.62
CA VAL A 577 4.28 -18.18 6.07
C VAL A 577 5.45 -18.87 6.78
N ASN A 578 6.00 -19.96 6.21
CA ASN A 578 7.18 -20.65 6.76
C ASN A 578 8.39 -19.70 6.85
N ARG A 579 8.62 -18.87 5.83
CA ARG A 579 9.66 -17.86 5.84
C ARG A 579 9.44 -16.84 6.96
N TYR A 580 8.22 -16.33 7.15
CA TYR A 580 7.90 -15.37 8.21
C TYR A 580 8.07 -15.99 9.61
N VAL A 581 7.72 -17.26 9.81
CA VAL A 581 7.98 -17.96 11.07
C VAL A 581 9.47 -18.09 11.33
N THR A 582 10.27 -18.42 10.30
CA THR A 582 11.73 -18.48 10.40
C THR A 582 12.32 -17.13 10.75
N GLU A 583 11.83 -16.04 10.16
CA GLU A 583 12.26 -14.67 10.48
C GLU A 583 11.99 -14.31 11.95
N VAL A 584 10.81 -14.68 12.48
CA VAL A 584 10.44 -14.38 13.87
C VAL A 584 11.26 -15.20 14.87
N VAL A 585 11.55 -16.48 14.54
CA VAL A 585 12.45 -17.31 15.35
C VAL A 585 13.86 -16.68 15.40
N THR A 586 14.38 -16.28 14.23
CA THR A 586 15.67 -15.60 14.12
C THR A 586 15.69 -14.29 14.91
N LEU A 587 14.63 -13.48 14.78
CA LEU A 587 14.48 -12.22 15.54
C LEU A 587 14.58 -12.44 17.05
N ALA A 588 13.94 -13.49 17.57
CA ALA A 588 13.99 -13.81 19.01
C ALA A 588 15.41 -14.21 19.46
N ASP A 589 16.11 -14.99 18.64
CA ASP A 589 17.48 -15.43 18.93
C ASP A 589 18.47 -14.28 18.83
N ASP A 590 18.35 -13.43 17.82
CA ASP A 590 19.18 -12.24 17.63
C ASP A 590 18.96 -11.25 18.77
N LEU A 591 17.71 -10.95 19.14
CA LEU A 591 17.40 -10.06 20.26
C LEU A 591 17.98 -10.58 21.58
N ARG A 592 17.99 -11.91 21.79
CA ARG A 592 18.61 -12.54 22.97
C ARG A 592 20.12 -12.34 22.97
N ALA A 593 20.79 -12.60 21.84
CA ALA A 593 22.22 -12.43 21.70
C ALA A 593 22.62 -10.96 21.86
N GLU A 594 21.90 -10.03 21.26
CA GLU A 594 22.11 -8.59 21.39
C GLU A 594 21.89 -8.11 22.82
N THR A 595 20.88 -8.62 23.53
CA THR A 595 20.62 -8.28 24.94
C THR A 595 21.75 -8.74 25.84
N VAL A 596 22.26 -9.97 25.68
CA VAL A 596 23.42 -10.47 26.43
C VAL A 596 24.64 -9.62 26.15
N GLN A 597 24.91 -9.30 24.89
CA GLN A 597 26.05 -8.45 24.53
C GLN A 597 25.90 -7.03 25.09
N HIS A 598 24.72 -6.43 25.01
CA HIS A 598 24.44 -5.11 25.57
C HIS A 598 24.66 -5.08 27.08
N ASN A 599 24.08 -6.03 27.82
CA ASN A 599 24.23 -6.10 29.30
C ASN A 599 25.67 -6.29 29.70
N ARG A 600 26.46 -7.10 28.97
CA ARG A 600 27.90 -7.24 29.20
C ARG A 600 28.64 -5.91 29.01
N LEU A 601 28.31 -5.12 27.99
CA LEU A 601 28.91 -3.80 27.76
C LEU A 601 28.54 -2.81 28.88
N VAL A 602 27.34 -2.89 29.42
CA VAL A 602 26.90 -2.11 30.59
C VAL A 602 27.70 -2.51 31.82
N GLU A 603 27.84 -3.82 32.12
CA GLU A 603 28.63 -4.33 33.23
C GLU A 603 30.10 -3.91 33.16
N MET A 604 30.67 -3.86 31.96
CA MET A 604 32.05 -3.41 31.73
C MET A 604 32.22 -1.89 31.78
N ASP A 605 31.14 -1.14 31.98
CA ASP A 605 31.10 0.33 31.87
C ASP A 605 31.62 0.85 30.51
N ALA A 606 31.52 0.01 29.48
CA ALA A 606 32.12 0.28 28.18
C ALA A 606 31.49 1.50 27.50
N PHE A 607 30.18 1.69 27.64
CA PHE A 607 29.48 2.83 27.06
C PHE A 607 29.94 4.17 27.64
N ARG A 608 30.18 4.24 28.96
CA ARG A 608 30.71 5.45 29.59
C ARG A 608 32.17 5.67 29.25
N LEU A 609 32.97 4.61 29.24
CA LEU A 609 34.42 4.70 29.00
C LEU A 609 34.75 5.08 27.54
N GLN A 610 33.91 4.74 26.57
CA GLN A 610 34.10 5.11 25.17
C GLN A 610 33.56 6.50 24.84
N ALA A 611 32.66 7.05 25.67
CA ALA A 611 32.08 8.36 25.47
C ALA A 611 33.10 9.49 25.59
N ASP A 612 32.93 10.56 24.85
CA ASP A 612 33.75 11.78 25.01
C ASP A 612 33.44 12.45 26.35
N PRO A 613 34.41 12.54 27.29
CA PRO A 613 34.16 13.09 28.61
C PRO A 613 33.87 14.60 28.62
N THR A 614 34.01 15.29 27.47
CA THR A 614 33.65 16.71 27.29
C THR A 614 32.21 16.89 26.89
N GLN A 615 31.50 15.79 26.58
CA GLN A 615 30.09 15.79 26.17
C GLN A 615 29.22 15.16 27.27
N THR A 616 27.97 15.61 27.36
CA THR A 616 26.99 14.92 28.21
C THR A 616 26.64 13.59 27.57
N TYR A 617 26.76 12.52 28.32
CA TYR A 617 26.41 11.17 27.91
C TYR A 617 25.80 10.37 29.07
N ASN A 618 24.57 9.92 28.89
CA ASN A 618 23.88 9.01 29.79
C ASN A 618 24.07 7.57 29.26
N PRO A 619 24.85 6.73 29.95
CA PRO A 619 25.01 5.35 29.50
C PRO A 619 23.69 4.60 29.57
N PRO A 620 23.42 3.70 28.61
CA PRO A 620 22.22 2.89 28.65
C PRO A 620 22.18 1.97 29.85
N MET A 621 21.01 1.64 30.33
CA MET A 621 20.80 0.67 31.41
C MET A 621 20.80 -0.77 30.84
N SER A 622 20.98 -1.76 31.74
CA SER A 622 20.76 -3.17 31.40
C SER A 622 19.32 -3.40 31.00
N LYS A 623 19.13 -4.26 30.00
CA LYS A 623 17.83 -4.70 29.50
C LYS A 623 17.43 -6.02 30.15
N ASP A 624 16.14 -6.28 30.32
CA ASP A 624 15.63 -7.56 30.77
C ASP A 624 16.07 -8.69 29.84
N GLU A 625 16.35 -9.86 30.40
CA GLU A 625 16.72 -11.04 29.61
C GLU A 625 15.55 -11.47 28.71
N VAL A 626 15.87 -11.85 27.47
CA VAL A 626 14.88 -12.40 26.54
C VAL A 626 14.65 -13.87 26.87
N PRO A 627 13.42 -14.28 27.27
CA PRO A 627 13.14 -15.66 27.63
C PRO A 627 13.27 -16.59 26.41
N PHE A 628 13.34 -17.90 26.69
CA PHE A 628 13.23 -18.89 25.65
C PHE A 628 11.74 -19.07 25.27
N PHE A 629 11.44 -19.03 23.97
CA PHE A 629 10.11 -19.28 23.44
C PHE A 629 10.06 -20.63 22.74
N ASN A 630 8.99 -21.41 22.97
CA ASN A 630 8.79 -22.67 22.30
C ASN A 630 7.97 -22.49 21.01
N PHE A 631 8.64 -22.32 19.89
CA PHE A 631 8.00 -22.15 18.57
C PHE A 631 7.48 -23.46 17.95
N ALA A 632 7.67 -24.62 18.57
CA ALA A 632 7.25 -25.91 18.00
C ALA A 632 5.75 -26.00 17.64
N PRO A 633 4.79 -25.47 18.44
CA PRO A 633 3.39 -25.47 18.04
C PRO A 633 3.13 -24.75 16.71
N LEU A 634 3.75 -23.57 16.52
CA LEU A 634 3.63 -22.79 15.30
C LEU A 634 4.30 -23.49 14.11
N GLN A 635 5.55 -23.98 14.28
CA GLN A 635 6.27 -24.73 13.25
C GLN A 635 5.51 -25.99 12.80
N ASN A 636 4.88 -26.71 13.74
CA ASN A 636 4.04 -27.85 13.42
C ASN A 636 2.78 -27.46 12.65
N ALA A 637 2.16 -26.32 12.95
CA ALA A 637 1.02 -25.81 12.20
C ALA A 637 1.42 -25.45 10.76
N VAL A 638 2.57 -24.82 10.57
CA VAL A 638 3.13 -24.54 9.23
C VAL A 638 3.39 -25.82 8.45
N ALA A 639 4.00 -26.84 9.05
CA ALA A 639 4.25 -28.10 8.36
C ALA A 639 2.94 -28.78 7.88
N ARG A 640 1.88 -28.73 8.70
CA ARG A 640 0.56 -29.24 8.30
C ARG A 640 -0.06 -28.43 7.15
N LEU A 641 0.14 -27.11 7.16
CA LEU A 641 -0.29 -26.22 6.09
C LEU A 641 0.43 -26.53 4.79
N GLU A 642 1.76 -26.70 4.81
CA GLU A 642 2.57 -27.03 3.62
C GLU A 642 2.12 -28.34 2.98
N ASP A 643 1.91 -29.41 3.78
CA ASP A 643 1.42 -30.71 3.30
C ASP A 643 0.04 -30.57 2.63
N ALA A 644 -0.90 -29.85 3.26
CA ALA A 644 -2.25 -29.66 2.73
C ALA A 644 -2.25 -28.79 1.46
N SER A 645 -1.42 -27.73 1.41
CA SER A 645 -1.27 -26.82 0.27
C SER A 645 -0.74 -27.53 -0.96
N THR A 646 0.36 -28.27 -0.82
CA THR A 646 0.94 -29.09 -1.90
C THR A 646 -0.04 -30.14 -2.40
N GLY A 647 -0.78 -30.79 -1.48
CA GLY A 647 -1.80 -31.78 -1.82
C GLY A 647 -2.92 -31.20 -2.68
N LEU A 648 -3.49 -30.07 -2.26
CA LEU A 648 -4.58 -29.39 -2.99
C LEU A 648 -4.11 -28.88 -4.36
N ASP A 649 -3.00 -28.12 -4.40
CA ASP A 649 -2.52 -27.47 -5.62
C ASP A 649 -2.18 -28.50 -6.71
N ARG A 650 -1.57 -29.63 -6.34
CA ARG A 650 -1.28 -30.73 -7.26
C ARG A 650 -2.57 -31.36 -7.81
N MET A 651 -3.49 -31.76 -6.94
CA MET A 651 -4.72 -32.46 -7.36
C MET A 651 -5.61 -31.54 -8.20
N LEU A 652 -5.76 -30.29 -7.79
CA LEU A 652 -6.55 -29.29 -8.54
C LEU A 652 -5.95 -29.02 -9.91
N GLY A 653 -4.61 -28.87 -10.01
CA GLY A 653 -3.92 -28.67 -11.26
C GLY A 653 -4.09 -29.86 -12.21
N GLU A 654 -3.96 -31.10 -11.71
CA GLU A 654 -4.19 -32.31 -12.50
C GLU A 654 -5.62 -32.44 -13.01
N GLN A 655 -6.62 -32.16 -12.17
CA GLN A 655 -8.03 -32.32 -12.55
C GLN A 655 -8.51 -31.22 -13.52
N LEU A 656 -8.08 -29.98 -13.32
CA LEU A 656 -8.35 -28.88 -14.26
C LEU A 656 -7.72 -29.15 -15.63
N SER A 657 -6.43 -29.54 -15.65
CA SER A 657 -5.70 -29.81 -16.91
C SER A 657 -6.33 -30.96 -17.71
N ASN A 658 -6.91 -31.93 -17.03
CA ASN A 658 -7.58 -33.08 -17.66
C ASN A 658 -9.07 -32.80 -17.97
N GLY A 659 -9.62 -31.67 -17.54
CA GLY A 659 -11.04 -31.30 -17.76
C GLY A 659 -12.03 -32.26 -17.08
N VAL A 660 -11.65 -32.87 -15.95
CA VAL A 660 -12.49 -33.90 -15.27
C VAL A 660 -13.34 -33.33 -14.12
N LEU A 661 -13.10 -32.07 -13.71
CA LEU A 661 -13.90 -31.43 -12.67
C LEU A 661 -15.29 -31.08 -13.18
N SER A 662 -16.33 -31.53 -12.44
CA SER A 662 -17.71 -31.11 -12.74
C SER A 662 -17.98 -29.68 -12.25
N PRO A 663 -18.93 -28.96 -12.89
CA PRO A 663 -19.29 -27.60 -12.45
C PRO A 663 -19.72 -27.53 -10.97
N VAL A 664 -20.43 -28.56 -10.47
CA VAL A 664 -20.83 -28.62 -9.05
C VAL A 664 -19.61 -28.64 -8.14
N ARG A 665 -18.59 -29.44 -8.46
CA ARG A 665 -17.35 -29.52 -7.68
C ARG A 665 -16.54 -28.22 -7.75
N MET A 666 -16.49 -27.57 -8.90
CA MET A 666 -15.86 -26.26 -9.04
C MET A 666 -16.50 -25.24 -8.10
N THR A 667 -17.84 -25.21 -8.05
CA THR A 667 -18.57 -24.31 -7.14
C THR A 667 -18.27 -24.61 -5.67
N GLU A 668 -18.30 -25.88 -5.26
CA GLU A 668 -17.99 -26.30 -3.87
C GLU A 668 -16.55 -25.88 -3.47
N ILE A 669 -15.59 -26.08 -4.36
CA ILE A 669 -14.20 -25.67 -4.14
C ILE A 669 -14.08 -24.15 -4.03
N ASN A 670 -14.72 -23.39 -4.91
CA ASN A 670 -14.70 -21.92 -4.89
C ASN A 670 -15.25 -21.37 -3.57
N GLN A 671 -16.34 -21.93 -3.05
CA GLN A 671 -16.91 -21.55 -1.75
C GLN A 671 -15.95 -21.79 -0.57
N ILE A 672 -15.08 -22.79 -0.68
CA ILE A 672 -14.04 -23.04 0.32
C ILE A 672 -12.88 -22.05 0.14
N LEU A 673 -12.40 -21.88 -1.09
CA LEU A 673 -11.27 -21.01 -1.40
C LEU A 673 -11.52 -19.56 -1.00
N GLN A 674 -12.75 -19.05 -1.18
CA GLN A 674 -13.16 -17.71 -0.76
C GLN A 674 -12.99 -17.47 0.75
N LYS A 675 -13.08 -18.52 1.59
CA LYS A 675 -12.99 -18.41 3.04
C LYS A 675 -11.56 -18.46 3.59
N ILE A 676 -10.56 -18.72 2.75
CA ILE A 676 -9.20 -18.96 3.22
C ILE A 676 -8.61 -17.73 3.89
N GLU A 677 -8.72 -16.55 3.26
CA GLU A 677 -8.20 -15.32 3.86
C GLU A 677 -8.94 -14.95 5.14
N GLN A 678 -10.26 -15.13 5.18
CA GLN A 678 -11.07 -14.90 6.39
C GLN A 678 -10.64 -15.83 7.56
N ALA A 679 -10.23 -17.06 7.26
CA ALA A 679 -9.74 -18.00 8.28
C ALA A 679 -8.42 -17.56 8.93
N MET A 680 -7.69 -16.61 8.34
CA MET A 680 -6.47 -16.01 8.89
C MET A 680 -6.75 -14.86 9.86
N THR A 681 -7.99 -14.43 10.03
CA THR A 681 -8.37 -13.37 10.96
C THR A 681 -8.68 -13.91 12.36
N ASP A 682 -8.48 -13.04 13.36
CA ASP A 682 -8.88 -13.27 14.75
C ASP A 682 -9.92 -12.21 15.15
N THR A 683 -11.06 -12.61 15.68
CA THR A 683 -12.14 -11.71 16.06
C THR A 683 -11.77 -10.76 17.21
N ASP A 684 -10.83 -11.16 18.07
CA ASP A 684 -10.32 -10.30 19.15
C ASP A 684 -9.32 -9.25 18.64
N GLY A 685 -8.80 -9.45 17.42
CA GLY A 685 -7.79 -8.60 16.80
C GLY A 685 -6.42 -8.64 17.48
N LEU A 686 -5.55 -7.71 17.08
CA LEU A 686 -4.20 -7.61 17.60
C LEU A 686 -4.16 -6.94 18.98
N PRO A 687 -3.16 -7.25 19.83
CA PRO A 687 -3.02 -6.63 21.14
C PRO A 687 -3.03 -5.10 21.06
N GLY A 688 -3.89 -4.45 21.87
CA GLY A 688 -4.01 -2.99 21.94
C GLY A 688 -4.67 -2.32 20.72
N ARG A 689 -5.01 -3.06 19.66
CA ARG A 689 -5.61 -2.54 18.41
C ARG A 689 -6.55 -3.56 17.77
N PRO A 690 -7.70 -3.83 18.37
CA PRO A 690 -8.63 -4.90 17.97
C PRO A 690 -9.25 -4.71 16.59
N TRP A 691 -9.12 -3.54 15.99
CA TRP A 691 -9.58 -3.28 14.64
C TRP A 691 -8.80 -4.10 13.59
N PHE A 692 -7.48 -4.26 13.78
CA PHE A 692 -6.63 -5.10 12.93
C PHE A 692 -6.78 -6.56 13.34
N ARG A 693 -7.43 -7.36 12.48
CA ARG A 693 -7.79 -8.75 12.75
C ARG A 693 -6.92 -9.77 12.05
N HIS A 694 -6.23 -9.39 10.98
CA HIS A 694 -5.42 -10.31 10.21
C HIS A 694 -4.16 -10.72 10.98
N THR A 695 -3.93 -12.05 11.12
CA THR A 695 -2.84 -12.59 11.95
C THR A 695 -1.48 -12.62 11.24
N ILE A 696 -1.48 -12.51 9.90
CA ILE A 696 -0.27 -12.60 9.06
C ILE A 696 0.25 -11.22 8.66
N TYR A 697 -0.62 -10.23 8.42
CA TYR A 697 -0.28 -8.90 7.94
C TYR A 697 -0.93 -7.80 8.77
N ALA A 698 -0.16 -6.80 9.20
CA ALA A 698 -0.70 -5.56 9.73
C ALA A 698 0.32 -4.42 9.58
N PRO A 699 -0.10 -3.14 9.60
CA PRO A 699 0.84 -2.03 9.77
C PRO A 699 1.49 -2.14 11.14
N GLY A 700 2.76 -1.71 11.26
CA GLY A 700 3.44 -1.73 12.55
C GLY A 700 2.98 -0.59 13.46
N PHE A 701 2.88 -0.88 14.76
CA PHE A 701 2.41 0.07 15.78
C PHE A 701 3.27 1.35 15.85
N TYR A 702 4.59 1.22 15.60
CA TYR A 702 5.55 2.33 15.53
C TYR A 702 6.20 2.52 14.15
N THR A 703 5.73 1.80 13.12
CA THR A 703 6.17 2.02 11.73
C THR A 703 5.06 2.64 10.86
N GLY A 704 3.81 2.56 11.31
CA GLY A 704 2.66 3.06 10.57
C GLY A 704 2.42 2.25 9.29
N TYR A 705 2.62 2.83 8.11
CA TYR A 705 2.41 2.15 6.82
C TYR A 705 3.25 0.87 6.64
N GLY A 706 4.47 0.84 7.22
CA GLY A 706 5.34 -0.32 7.11
C GLY A 706 4.74 -1.57 7.74
N VAL A 707 4.72 -2.66 6.96
CA VAL A 707 4.12 -3.93 7.39
C VAL A 707 4.92 -4.61 8.50
N LYS A 708 4.20 -5.25 9.40
CA LYS A 708 4.70 -6.29 10.29
C LYS A 708 4.06 -7.62 9.88
N THR A 709 4.89 -8.61 9.58
CA THR A 709 4.46 -9.98 9.33
C THR A 709 4.40 -10.76 10.63
N LEU A 710 3.37 -11.59 10.82
CA LEU A 710 3.03 -12.21 12.10
C LEU A 710 3.00 -11.17 13.24
N PRO A 711 2.22 -10.08 13.07
CA PRO A 711 2.34 -8.84 13.87
C PRO A 711 2.24 -9.10 15.37
N GLY A 712 1.32 -9.96 15.81
CA GLY A 712 1.14 -10.24 17.23
C GLY A 712 2.39 -10.80 17.93
N ILE A 713 3.15 -11.68 17.26
CA ILE A 713 4.38 -12.26 17.82
C ILE A 713 5.55 -11.29 17.63
N ARG A 714 5.71 -10.77 16.40
CA ARG A 714 6.85 -9.92 16.04
C ARG A 714 6.91 -8.68 16.91
N GLU A 715 5.80 -7.97 17.08
CA GLU A 715 5.73 -6.76 17.91
C GLU A 715 5.91 -7.07 19.39
N ALA A 716 5.35 -8.18 19.89
CA ALA A 716 5.57 -8.61 21.27
C ALA A 716 7.06 -8.85 21.58
N ILE A 717 7.83 -9.39 20.62
CA ILE A 717 9.28 -9.57 20.75
C ILE A 717 10.02 -8.21 20.64
N GLU A 718 9.73 -7.42 19.61
CA GLU A 718 10.40 -6.13 19.35
C GLU A 718 10.19 -5.12 20.49
N GLN A 719 8.96 -5.06 21.04
CA GLN A 719 8.57 -4.16 22.13
C GLN A 719 8.86 -4.76 23.52
N ARG A 720 9.40 -5.98 23.57
CA ARG A 720 9.77 -6.70 24.81
C ARG A 720 8.57 -7.03 25.72
N GLU A 721 7.36 -7.11 25.12
CA GLU A 721 6.13 -7.56 25.77
C GLU A 721 6.04 -9.10 25.77
N PHE A 722 7.09 -9.74 26.36
CA PHE A 722 7.33 -11.19 26.23
C PHE A 722 6.19 -12.07 26.71
N HIS A 723 5.35 -11.57 27.61
CA HIS A 723 4.16 -12.29 28.10
C HIS A 723 3.07 -12.48 27.02
N LEU A 724 3.12 -11.71 25.91
CA LEU A 724 2.18 -11.83 24.80
C LEU A 724 2.64 -12.85 23.75
N VAL A 725 3.92 -13.25 23.73
CA VAL A 725 4.49 -14.08 22.65
C VAL A 725 3.80 -15.44 22.53
N GLU A 726 3.68 -16.19 23.65
CA GLU A 726 3.03 -17.52 23.63
C GLU A 726 1.55 -17.45 23.27
N PRO A 727 0.71 -16.57 23.87
CA PRO A 727 -0.68 -16.43 23.46
C PRO A 727 -0.86 -16.07 21.98
N GLN A 728 0.00 -15.22 21.43
CA GLN A 728 -0.08 -14.86 20.01
C GLN A 728 0.37 -16.00 19.09
N MET A 729 1.37 -16.80 19.50
CA MET A 729 1.73 -18.03 18.78
C MET A 729 0.56 -19.03 18.69
N GLU A 730 -0.17 -19.22 19.79
CA GLU A 730 -1.33 -20.11 19.83
C GLU A 730 -2.44 -19.63 18.89
N ARG A 731 -2.72 -18.32 18.85
CA ARG A 731 -3.74 -17.73 17.96
C ARG A 731 -3.36 -17.90 16.49
N ILE A 732 -2.10 -17.66 16.12
CA ILE A 732 -1.62 -17.83 14.75
C ILE A 732 -1.64 -19.30 14.36
N ALA A 733 -1.17 -20.20 15.23
CA ALA A 733 -1.22 -21.64 14.96
C ALA A 733 -2.66 -22.14 14.74
N ALA A 734 -3.62 -21.64 15.54
CA ALA A 734 -5.02 -21.95 15.36
C ALA A 734 -5.60 -21.40 14.02
N ALA A 735 -5.17 -20.21 13.59
CA ALA A 735 -5.55 -19.66 12.28
C ALA A 735 -5.00 -20.53 11.13
N LEU A 736 -3.74 -20.94 11.19
CA LEU A 736 -3.13 -21.84 10.20
C LEU A 736 -3.80 -23.21 10.18
N ASP A 737 -4.24 -23.74 11.33
CA ASP A 737 -4.98 -24.99 11.41
C ASP A 737 -6.39 -24.86 10.81
N ARG A 738 -7.09 -23.72 10.96
CA ARG A 738 -8.36 -23.47 10.26
C ARG A 738 -8.17 -23.46 8.74
N VAL A 739 -7.14 -22.79 8.24
CA VAL A 739 -6.81 -22.82 6.80
C VAL A 739 -6.50 -24.24 6.35
N THR A 740 -5.66 -24.99 7.09
CA THR A 740 -5.31 -26.37 6.78
C THR A 740 -6.56 -27.27 6.67
N GLU A 741 -7.53 -27.07 7.54
CA GLU A 741 -8.80 -27.85 7.50
C GLU A 741 -9.62 -27.51 6.25
N LEU A 742 -9.72 -26.22 5.86
CA LEU A 742 -10.37 -25.82 4.62
C LEU A 742 -9.69 -26.45 3.39
N LEU A 743 -8.36 -26.47 3.33
CA LEU A 743 -7.61 -27.08 2.24
C LEU A 743 -7.87 -28.60 2.16
N ARG A 744 -7.96 -29.28 3.29
CA ARG A 744 -8.30 -30.72 3.35
C ARG A 744 -9.73 -30.99 2.89
N GLN A 745 -10.68 -30.13 3.25
CA GLN A 745 -12.07 -30.22 2.76
C GLN A 745 -12.12 -30.02 1.24
N ALA A 746 -11.42 -29.04 0.68
CA ALA A 746 -11.32 -28.86 -0.76
C ALA A 746 -10.69 -30.07 -1.45
N THR A 747 -9.61 -30.61 -0.89
CA THR A 747 -8.94 -31.83 -1.40
C THR A 747 -9.87 -33.05 -1.32
N GLY A 748 -10.61 -33.24 -0.22
CA GLY A 748 -11.60 -34.30 -0.08
C GLY A 748 -12.70 -34.26 -1.13
N GLY A 749 -13.14 -33.04 -1.50
CA GLY A 749 -14.05 -32.82 -2.60
C GLY A 749 -13.50 -33.23 -3.99
N LEU A 750 -12.17 -33.22 -4.18
CA LEU A 750 -11.52 -33.68 -5.40
C LEU A 750 -11.44 -35.23 -5.51
N VAL A 751 -11.45 -35.96 -4.40
CA VAL A 751 -11.31 -37.41 -4.36
C VAL A 751 -12.66 -38.11 -4.54
N SER A 752 -13.75 -37.50 -4.12
CA SER A 752 -15.12 -38.02 -4.17
C SER A 752 -15.82 -37.74 -5.50
#